data_a5ea06a628b57d076160b782fecc0d75
#
_entry.id   a5ea06a628b57d076160b782fecc0d75
#
_cell.length_a   1.000
_cell.length_b   1.000
_cell.length_c   1.000
_cell.angle_alpha   90.00
_cell.angle_beta   90.00
_cell.angle_gamma   90.00
#
_symmetry.space_group_name_H-M   'P 1'
#
loop_
_entity.id
_entity.type
_entity.pdbx_description
1 polymer ?
#
loop_
_entity_poly.entity_id
_entity_poly.type
_entity_poly.pdbx_seq_one_letter_code
_entity_poly.pdbx_strand_id
1 'polypeptide(L)'
;MNHNRTMLVIILTVALFVEGTIAAHNPSVRYFRKDVYHAATQNWDVACTPDRFTFFANNDGVLMFDSGEWTLFRNRNRTNVRSLYYDRDNAVLYVGSTNELGKIEFGLDCREAPVYRSMLDTLDVTATEIWSIGKIGGKVWFQDDRHIYLLDGNAVRVYGFDKRIYCASVIDDKLYIYVSGEGCLYFNSGRFEAIGGTESLRKKRVCAIMKIGDNLGFVTRLDGVFILDGGKLVKKGYPFSSELGNDKIYTAATDGENIAFGTVTNGVFIYNNRSGEWYNLNTDSGLGNNTVLSLRFDEQKNIWAGLDNGVAHINLSAAERELFAGNDVLGTGYASCVWKGKLYLGTNQGLFVTDKSLTAKNIYSRCNNGISQVWDLSVRNGELFCCHDSGIYIMYPDGSESTIPLNGTWKLDAPTGEDDLLIGSTYDHFFRLTKTPGGKWKFAGFIKGADDASKSFCFDEGKMWLAHWVKGLFRLTFNKEFTEAVSCEYFGERNGFPTSFNNYPNVVDGKVLFSTEGGFYEFDNSRNLAVPVDSLNRRFNFTPVAMRLFPLPDGDDFYSSGTVQALGYRDNAGDYRLDSLSIRYMASRRPLGFENLLYLEDGKVLVNTEDGFSVINTAMLKNRKPEVTPLIIRRVRVIKGGKETTVLENTFSKETELRALNPDENTLRFTFRMVEYRQEQAIIYSCLMEGYDSDWSLPGVSCSKDYTKLPYGHHIFRVRAYNAVTGQSDETALDVIIKHPWYLTNWAYFLYAFLAICLLVALYYIARAAYRRRIAEVSRRKEKEMEEEQMKNDLLHKANDLATSTMNLLRKNEELMDIQEGLNKTERMLRNGEKPEYVIGH
;
A
#
# COMPACT_ATOMS: atom_id res chain seq x y z
N MET A 1 2.91 -52.48 -42.50
CA MET A 1 2.21 -52.09 -41.24
C MET A 1 3.07 -51.42 -40.19
N ASN A 2 4.37 -51.31 -40.35
CA ASN A 2 5.25 -50.67 -39.33
C ASN A 2 5.52 -49.15 -39.52
N HIS A 3 5.27 -48.60 -40.70
CA HIS A 3 5.50 -47.18 -40.95
C HIS A 3 4.41 -46.27 -40.37
N ASN A 4 3.18 -46.76 -40.29
CA ASN A 4 2.06 -45.93 -39.71
C ASN A 4 2.06 -45.91 -38.18
N ARG A 5 2.69 -46.88 -37.51
CA ARG A 5 2.82 -46.85 -36.05
C ARG A 5 3.92 -45.88 -35.57
N THR A 6 5.00 -45.77 -36.32
CA THR A 6 6.08 -44.81 -36.00
C THR A 6 5.65 -43.34 -36.25
N MET A 7 4.85 -43.14 -37.30
CA MET A 7 4.28 -41.80 -37.55
C MET A 7 3.20 -41.41 -36.54
N LEU A 8 2.43 -42.36 -36.05
CA LEU A 8 1.43 -42.12 -34.97
C LEU A 8 2.10 -41.87 -33.63
N VAL A 9 3.23 -42.50 -33.32
CA VAL A 9 3.99 -42.24 -32.08
C VAL A 9 4.75 -40.93 -32.17
N ILE A 10 5.23 -40.52 -33.33
CA ILE A 10 5.85 -39.17 -33.55
C ILE A 10 4.78 -38.07 -33.47
N ILE A 11 3.58 -38.32 -33.96
CA ILE A 11 2.44 -37.34 -33.81
C ILE A 11 1.95 -37.32 -32.37
N LEU A 12 1.95 -38.42 -31.62
CA LEU A 12 1.62 -38.41 -30.18
C LEU A 12 2.73 -37.84 -29.29
N THR A 13 4.02 -37.94 -29.70
CA THR A 13 5.13 -37.32 -28.93
C THR A 13 5.34 -35.84 -29.23
N VAL A 14 4.81 -35.31 -30.34
CA VAL A 14 4.79 -33.86 -30.63
C VAL A 14 3.55 -33.16 -30.00
N ALA A 15 2.55 -33.91 -29.52
CA ALA A 15 1.35 -33.38 -28.86
C ALA A 15 1.44 -33.26 -27.34
N LEU A 16 2.60 -33.52 -26.75
CA LEU A 16 2.92 -33.09 -25.40
C LEU A 16 3.50 -31.64 -25.43
N PHE A 17 2.83 -30.74 -26.16
CA PHE A 17 2.85 -29.35 -25.77
C PHE A 17 2.17 -29.23 -24.41
N VAL A 18 2.94 -28.86 -23.41
CA VAL A 18 2.42 -28.33 -22.16
C VAL A 18 1.51 -27.16 -22.60
N GLU A 19 0.21 -27.41 -22.69
CA GLU A 19 -0.77 -26.35 -22.79
C GLU A 19 -0.62 -25.55 -21.49
N GLY A 20 0.14 -24.47 -21.57
CA GLY A 20 0.21 -23.50 -20.48
C GLY A 20 -1.21 -23.00 -20.22
N THR A 21 -1.60 -23.03 -19.00
CA THR A 21 -2.96 -22.74 -18.56
C THR A 21 -3.11 -21.27 -18.24
N ILE A 22 -4.13 -20.59 -18.79
CA ILE A 22 -4.54 -19.25 -18.30
C ILE A 22 -5.08 -19.43 -16.90
N ALA A 23 -4.52 -18.68 -15.95
CA ALA A 23 -5.03 -18.66 -14.60
C ALA A 23 -6.29 -17.78 -14.52
N ALA A 24 -7.36 -18.25 -13.90
CA ALA A 24 -8.57 -17.48 -13.65
C ALA A 24 -8.36 -16.39 -12.55
N HIS A 25 -7.26 -16.45 -11.82
CA HIS A 25 -6.83 -15.50 -10.81
C HIS A 25 -5.74 -14.59 -11.36
N ASN A 26 -6.12 -13.53 -12.03
CA ASN A 26 -5.19 -12.59 -12.64
C ASN A 26 -4.38 -11.83 -11.59
N PRO A 27 -3.12 -11.44 -11.93
CA PRO A 27 -2.42 -10.43 -11.16
C PRO A 27 -3.24 -9.15 -11.03
N SER A 28 -3.21 -8.51 -9.87
CA SER A 28 -3.92 -7.26 -9.67
C SER A 28 -3.30 -6.15 -10.51
N VAL A 29 -4.16 -5.35 -11.15
CA VAL A 29 -3.75 -4.22 -12.00
C VAL A 29 -4.23 -2.93 -11.35
N ARG A 30 -3.29 -2.01 -11.11
CA ARG A 30 -3.61 -0.64 -10.69
C ARG A 30 -3.41 0.29 -11.87
N TYR A 31 -4.50 0.85 -12.37
CA TYR A 31 -4.48 1.77 -13.50
C TYR A 31 -4.55 3.22 -13.05
N PHE A 32 -3.66 4.06 -13.61
CA PHE A 32 -3.58 5.48 -13.36
C PHE A 32 -3.97 6.25 -14.61
N ARG A 33 -5.07 6.98 -14.54
CA ARG A 33 -5.58 7.83 -15.61
C ARG A 33 -4.84 9.17 -15.64
N LYS A 34 -4.87 9.87 -16.78
CA LYS A 34 -4.22 11.18 -16.94
C LYS A 34 -4.69 12.25 -15.96
N ASP A 35 -5.93 12.18 -15.50
CA ASP A 35 -6.49 13.08 -14.49
C ASP A 35 -5.88 12.88 -13.10
N VAL A 36 -5.25 11.73 -12.82
CA VAL A 36 -4.51 11.45 -11.59
C VAL A 36 -3.11 12.02 -11.64
N TYR A 37 -2.40 11.87 -12.76
CA TYR A 37 -1.01 12.35 -12.89
C TYR A 37 -0.87 13.71 -13.59
N HIS A 38 -1.97 14.31 -14.09
CA HIS A 38 -2.06 15.66 -14.66
C HIS A 38 -1.07 15.96 -15.79
N ALA A 39 -0.92 15.02 -16.74
CA ALA A 39 -0.06 15.17 -17.92
C ALA A 39 -0.71 14.49 -19.16
N ALA A 40 0.03 14.41 -20.28
CA ALA A 40 -0.46 13.81 -21.51
C ALA A 40 -0.75 12.30 -21.35
N THR A 41 -1.54 11.75 -22.27
CA THR A 41 -2.03 10.37 -22.19
C THR A 41 -0.94 9.31 -22.42
N GLN A 42 -0.02 9.54 -23.36
CA GLN A 42 0.94 8.55 -23.81
C GLN A 42 2.19 8.49 -22.94
N ASN A 43 2.57 7.28 -22.53
CA ASN A 43 3.76 6.99 -21.74
C ASN A 43 4.65 5.99 -22.47
N TRP A 44 5.76 6.47 -23.05
CA TRP A 44 6.57 5.78 -24.07
C TRP A 44 7.67 4.90 -23.51
N ASP A 45 8.15 5.19 -22.30
CA ASP A 45 9.17 4.41 -21.64
C ASP A 45 9.00 4.50 -20.11
N VAL A 46 9.59 3.54 -19.39
CA VAL A 46 9.56 3.44 -17.93
C VAL A 46 10.96 3.16 -17.40
N ALA A 47 11.37 3.91 -16.39
CA ALA A 47 12.60 3.65 -15.63
C ALA A 47 12.28 3.56 -14.13
N CYS A 48 12.77 2.49 -13.48
CA CYS A 48 12.63 2.26 -12.05
C CYS A 48 13.99 2.46 -11.35
N THR A 49 13.96 3.06 -10.15
CA THR A 49 15.15 3.20 -9.30
C THR A 49 15.18 2.12 -8.21
N PRO A 50 16.35 1.82 -7.62
CA PRO A 50 16.44 0.90 -6.47
C PRO A 50 15.60 1.35 -5.28
N ASP A 51 15.47 2.67 -5.09
CA ASP A 51 14.67 3.28 -4.03
C ASP A 51 13.16 3.31 -4.34
N ARG A 52 12.77 2.59 -5.41
CA ARG A 52 11.39 2.36 -5.82
C ARG A 52 10.66 3.60 -6.34
N PHE A 53 11.35 4.61 -6.84
CA PHE A 53 10.72 5.64 -7.65
C PHE A 53 10.57 5.15 -9.08
N THR A 54 9.46 5.49 -9.70
CA THR A 54 9.20 5.12 -11.09
C THR A 54 9.04 6.38 -11.94
N PHE A 55 9.74 6.41 -13.07
CA PHE A 55 9.71 7.49 -14.02
C PHE A 55 9.08 7.04 -15.33
N PHE A 56 8.30 7.93 -15.96
CA PHE A 56 7.63 7.66 -17.22
C PHE A 56 7.99 8.75 -18.23
N ALA A 57 8.36 8.32 -19.44
CA ALA A 57 8.55 9.19 -20.59
C ALA A 57 7.19 9.61 -21.15
N ASN A 58 6.74 10.80 -20.83
CA ASN A 58 5.43 11.31 -21.21
C ASN A 58 5.56 12.40 -22.30
N ASN A 59 4.51 12.63 -23.08
CA ASN A 59 4.51 13.68 -24.08
C ASN A 59 4.66 15.10 -23.50
N ASP A 60 4.35 15.32 -22.23
CA ASP A 60 4.50 16.60 -21.54
C ASP A 60 5.82 16.74 -20.77
N GLY A 61 6.63 15.69 -20.69
CA GLY A 61 7.88 15.66 -19.94
C GLY A 61 8.18 14.32 -19.29
N VAL A 62 8.91 14.33 -18.19
CA VAL A 62 9.17 13.16 -17.35
C VAL A 62 8.24 13.17 -16.15
N LEU A 63 7.40 12.17 -16.03
CA LEU A 63 6.59 11.95 -14.83
C LEU A 63 7.40 11.13 -13.83
N MET A 64 7.38 11.49 -12.57
CA MET A 64 7.89 10.70 -11.45
C MET A 64 6.74 10.33 -10.52
N PHE A 65 6.70 9.09 -10.11
CA PHE A 65 5.77 8.56 -9.13
C PHE A 65 6.50 7.98 -7.92
N ASP A 66 6.10 8.39 -6.71
CA ASP A 66 6.71 7.98 -5.43
C ASP A 66 5.75 7.18 -4.54
N SER A 67 4.82 6.45 -5.11
CA SER A 67 3.70 5.72 -4.49
C SER A 67 2.52 6.57 -4.00
N GLY A 68 2.59 7.88 -4.09
CA GLY A 68 1.47 8.73 -3.66
C GLY A 68 1.35 10.05 -4.39
N GLU A 69 2.46 10.65 -4.77
CA GLU A 69 2.45 11.90 -5.52
C GLU A 69 3.06 11.74 -6.91
N TRP A 70 2.49 12.45 -7.87
CA TRP A 70 3.02 12.57 -9.22
C TRP A 70 3.71 13.91 -9.38
N THR A 71 4.94 13.89 -9.92
CA THR A 71 5.71 15.09 -10.21
C THR A 71 6.08 15.13 -11.69
N LEU A 72 5.81 16.25 -12.39
CA LEU A 72 6.14 16.42 -13.79
C LEU A 72 7.36 17.33 -13.96
N PHE A 73 8.44 16.77 -14.52
CA PHE A 73 9.63 17.50 -14.96
C PHE A 73 9.50 17.81 -16.44
N ARG A 74 9.37 19.07 -16.78
CA ARG A 74 9.31 19.49 -18.20
C ARG A 74 10.71 19.67 -18.76
N ASN A 75 10.95 19.14 -19.96
CA ASN A 75 12.15 19.43 -20.72
C ASN A 75 12.14 20.90 -21.23
N ARG A 76 13.32 21.40 -21.64
CA ARG A 76 13.51 22.81 -22.04
C ARG A 76 12.59 23.22 -23.18
N ASN A 77 12.49 22.37 -24.20
CA ASN A 77 11.75 22.67 -25.43
C ASN A 77 10.26 22.27 -25.35
N ARG A 78 9.82 21.67 -24.23
CA ARG A 78 8.46 21.14 -24.05
C ARG A 78 8.05 20.18 -25.17
N THR A 79 9.00 19.36 -25.62
CA THR A 79 8.80 18.31 -26.62
C THR A 79 8.54 16.97 -25.97
N ASN A 80 8.02 16.03 -26.74
CA ASN A 80 7.71 14.68 -26.28
C ASN A 80 8.96 13.98 -25.76
N VAL A 81 8.88 13.40 -24.56
CA VAL A 81 9.89 12.47 -24.05
C VAL A 81 9.56 11.07 -24.53
N ARG A 82 10.59 10.34 -25.04
CA ARG A 82 10.43 9.02 -25.64
C ARG A 82 11.17 7.92 -24.90
N SER A 83 12.28 8.23 -24.26
CA SER A 83 13.13 7.24 -23.61
C SER A 83 13.76 7.74 -22.33
N LEU A 84 13.99 6.83 -21.39
CA LEU A 84 14.56 7.09 -20.07
C LEU A 84 15.60 6.02 -19.73
N TYR A 85 16.68 6.42 -19.09
CA TYR A 85 17.65 5.51 -18.52
C TYR A 85 18.16 6.04 -17.17
N TYR A 86 17.93 5.29 -16.11
CA TYR A 86 18.46 5.63 -14.78
C TYR A 86 19.82 4.98 -14.57
N ASP A 87 20.86 5.81 -14.45
CA ASP A 87 22.22 5.38 -14.09
C ASP A 87 22.35 5.29 -12.57
N ARG A 88 22.37 4.06 -12.06
CA ARG A 88 22.47 3.77 -10.62
C ARG A 88 23.78 4.26 -10.00
N ASP A 89 24.88 4.19 -10.75
CA ASP A 89 26.20 4.51 -10.22
C ASP A 89 26.36 6.01 -9.93
N ASN A 90 25.69 6.83 -10.75
CA ASN A 90 25.81 8.29 -10.69
C ASN A 90 24.53 8.98 -10.18
N ALA A 91 23.45 8.24 -9.88
CA ALA A 91 22.13 8.76 -9.52
C ALA A 91 21.61 9.81 -10.53
N VAL A 92 21.71 9.51 -11.82
CA VAL A 92 21.30 10.38 -12.93
C VAL A 92 20.25 9.69 -13.77
N LEU A 93 19.15 10.37 -14.06
CA LEU A 93 18.17 9.95 -15.05
C LEU A 93 18.47 10.65 -16.37
N TYR A 94 18.93 9.89 -17.38
CA TYR A 94 19.06 10.38 -18.74
C TYR A 94 17.71 10.37 -19.45
N VAL A 95 17.46 11.40 -20.24
CA VAL A 95 16.17 11.70 -20.87
C VAL A 95 16.35 11.93 -22.35
N GLY A 96 15.68 11.14 -23.17
CA GLY A 96 15.63 11.28 -24.61
C GLY A 96 14.31 11.84 -25.08
N SER A 97 14.39 12.93 -25.83
CA SER A 97 13.21 13.68 -26.28
C SER A 97 13.30 13.96 -27.79
N THR A 98 12.28 14.54 -28.36
CA THR A 98 12.30 15.04 -29.72
C THR A 98 13.22 16.25 -29.80
N ASN A 99 14.28 16.13 -30.60
CA ASN A 99 15.32 17.14 -30.80
C ASN A 99 16.05 17.55 -29.52
N GLU A 100 16.13 16.69 -28.51
CA GLU A 100 16.76 17.01 -27.23
C GLU A 100 17.31 15.78 -26.50
N LEU A 101 18.53 15.94 -25.95
CA LEU A 101 19.17 15.05 -25.01
C LEU A 101 19.24 15.75 -23.65
N GLY A 102 18.76 15.12 -22.59
CA GLY A 102 18.74 15.75 -21.29
C GLY A 102 19.07 14.80 -20.15
N LYS A 103 19.18 15.35 -18.96
CA LYS A 103 19.35 14.61 -17.74
C LYS A 103 18.64 15.25 -16.55
N ILE A 104 18.25 14.46 -15.58
CA ILE A 104 17.81 14.90 -14.27
C ILE A 104 18.80 14.33 -13.25
N GLU A 105 19.47 15.21 -12.52
CA GLU A 105 20.43 14.83 -11.48
C GLU A 105 19.73 14.87 -10.14
N PHE A 106 19.84 13.77 -9.40
CA PHE A 106 19.32 13.63 -8.05
C PHE A 106 20.49 13.80 -7.11
N GLY A 107 20.77 15.03 -6.69
CA GLY A 107 21.91 15.35 -5.85
C GLY A 107 21.87 14.66 -4.48
N LEU A 108 23.04 14.27 -3.97
CA LEU A 108 23.23 13.85 -2.58
C LEU A 108 22.93 14.99 -1.59
N ASP A 109 22.96 16.24 -2.06
CA ASP A 109 22.61 17.42 -1.29
C ASP A 109 21.14 17.79 -1.57
N CYS A 110 20.26 17.33 -0.69
CA CYS A 110 18.79 17.45 -0.78
C CYS A 110 18.25 18.90 -0.68
N ARG A 111 19.08 19.91 -0.83
CA ARG A 111 18.68 21.33 -0.69
C ARG A 111 18.01 21.88 -1.93
N GLU A 112 18.24 21.28 -3.08
CA GLU A 112 17.64 21.71 -4.35
C GLU A 112 16.77 20.61 -4.93
N ALA A 113 15.59 20.98 -5.43
CA ALA A 113 14.72 20.06 -6.16
C ALA A 113 15.43 19.58 -7.44
N PRO A 114 15.27 18.28 -7.81
CA PRO A 114 15.79 17.77 -9.07
C PRO A 114 15.28 18.61 -10.24
N VAL A 115 16.16 19.02 -11.12
CA VAL A 115 15.83 19.88 -12.26
C VAL A 115 16.31 19.21 -13.55
N TYR A 116 15.48 19.27 -14.58
CA TYR A 116 15.85 18.86 -15.93
C TYR A 116 16.94 19.81 -16.47
N ARG A 117 18.01 19.22 -17.00
CA ARG A 117 19.11 19.95 -17.68
C ARG A 117 19.28 19.43 -19.09
N SER A 118 19.26 20.32 -20.07
CA SER A 118 19.61 19.99 -21.45
C SER A 118 21.10 19.67 -21.56
N MET A 119 21.45 18.66 -22.32
CA MET A 119 22.84 18.29 -22.62
C MET A 119 23.33 18.90 -23.95
N LEU A 120 22.43 19.39 -24.80
CA LEU A 120 22.78 19.99 -26.09
C LEU A 120 23.58 21.29 -25.94
N ASP A 121 23.53 21.93 -24.78
CA ASP A 121 24.34 23.14 -24.51
C ASP A 121 25.85 22.80 -24.42
N THR A 122 26.19 21.56 -24.19
CA THR A 122 27.58 21.08 -24.00
C THR A 122 28.02 20.08 -25.07
N LEU A 123 27.07 19.49 -25.82
CA LEU A 123 27.34 18.48 -26.87
C LEU A 123 27.02 19.08 -28.24
N ASP A 124 28.01 19.03 -29.16
CA ASP A 124 27.81 19.47 -30.55
C ASP A 124 27.18 18.32 -31.36
N VAL A 125 25.88 18.08 -31.15
CA VAL A 125 25.12 17.06 -31.86
C VAL A 125 23.74 17.56 -32.23
N THR A 126 23.26 17.11 -33.41
CA THR A 126 21.89 17.26 -33.85
C THR A 126 21.19 15.93 -33.72
N ALA A 127 20.31 15.79 -32.76
CA ALA A 127 19.51 14.59 -32.55
C ALA A 127 18.10 14.80 -33.09
N THR A 128 17.44 13.71 -33.53
CA THR A 128 16.04 13.72 -33.92
C THR A 128 15.19 13.24 -32.75
N GLU A 129 14.43 12.18 -32.88
CA GLU A 129 13.61 11.61 -31.82
C GLU A 129 14.39 10.46 -31.16
N ILE A 130 14.68 10.57 -29.87
CA ILE A 130 15.50 9.61 -29.13
C ILE A 130 14.63 8.48 -28.57
N TRP A 131 14.72 7.31 -29.16
CA TRP A 131 13.89 6.14 -28.91
C TRP A 131 14.41 5.21 -27.81
N SER A 132 15.71 5.22 -27.55
CA SER A 132 16.33 4.34 -26.57
C SER A 132 17.59 4.94 -25.98
N ILE A 133 17.87 4.64 -24.72
CA ILE A 133 19.06 5.07 -23.96
C ILE A 133 19.56 3.88 -23.14
N GLY A 134 20.89 3.79 -22.97
CA GLY A 134 21.48 2.79 -22.09
C GLY A 134 22.94 3.08 -21.79
N LYS A 135 23.61 2.13 -21.13
CA LYS A 135 25.02 2.25 -20.73
C LYS A 135 25.78 1.00 -21.16
N ILE A 136 26.98 1.16 -21.69
CA ILE A 136 27.87 0.07 -22.08
C ILE A 136 29.31 0.46 -21.73
N GLY A 137 30.06 -0.42 -21.06
CA GLY A 137 31.42 -0.14 -20.67
C GLY A 137 31.59 1.19 -19.92
N GLY A 138 30.65 1.56 -19.07
CA GLY A 138 30.63 2.83 -18.33
C GLY A 138 30.20 4.06 -19.13
N LYS A 139 29.94 3.94 -20.45
CA LYS A 139 29.55 5.04 -21.33
C LYS A 139 28.08 5.00 -21.65
N VAL A 140 27.39 6.15 -21.59
CA VAL A 140 25.98 6.30 -21.94
C VAL A 140 25.84 6.45 -23.46
N TRP A 141 24.84 5.78 -24.01
CA TRP A 141 24.51 5.91 -25.41
C TRP A 141 23.05 6.30 -25.60
N PHE A 142 22.77 7.02 -26.67
CA PHE A 142 21.44 7.40 -27.14
C PHE A 142 21.20 6.91 -28.54
N GLN A 143 19.96 6.52 -28.85
CA GLN A 143 19.56 6.06 -30.17
C GLN A 143 18.45 6.91 -30.75
N ASP A 144 18.64 7.47 -31.93
CA ASP A 144 17.56 8.01 -32.75
C ASP A 144 17.16 7.05 -33.88
N ASP A 145 16.42 7.53 -34.85
CA ASP A 145 15.98 6.71 -35.99
C ASP A 145 17.11 6.05 -36.78
N ARG A 146 18.30 6.68 -36.86
CA ARG A 146 19.42 6.23 -37.71
C ARG A 146 20.80 6.31 -37.08
N HIS A 147 20.91 6.82 -35.86
CA HIS A 147 22.20 7.03 -35.22
C HIS A 147 22.24 6.43 -33.82
N ILE A 148 23.43 5.99 -33.45
CA ILE A 148 23.83 5.72 -32.07
C ILE A 148 24.85 6.77 -31.68
N TYR A 149 24.54 7.52 -30.63
CA TYR A 149 25.39 8.54 -30.01
C TYR A 149 26.02 7.95 -28.76
N LEU A 150 27.33 7.68 -28.78
CA LEU A 150 28.03 7.15 -27.60
C LEU A 150 28.81 8.29 -26.93
N LEU A 151 28.47 8.57 -25.68
CA LEU A 151 29.10 9.63 -24.89
C LEU A 151 30.40 9.11 -24.25
N ASP A 152 31.45 9.91 -24.35
CA ASP A 152 32.79 9.67 -23.78
C ASP A 152 33.25 10.96 -23.08
N GLY A 153 32.81 11.19 -21.84
CA GLY A 153 32.95 12.48 -21.20
C GLY A 153 32.13 13.56 -21.92
N ASN A 154 32.81 14.61 -22.38
CA ASN A 154 32.20 15.68 -23.20
C ASN A 154 32.27 15.41 -24.71
N ALA A 155 32.86 14.30 -25.15
CA ALA A 155 32.93 13.92 -26.55
C ALA A 155 31.78 12.97 -26.90
N VAL A 156 31.28 13.07 -28.14
CA VAL A 156 30.24 12.18 -28.66
C VAL A 156 30.78 11.48 -29.91
N ARG A 157 30.73 10.16 -29.93
CA ARG A 157 30.95 9.38 -31.13
C ARG A 157 29.62 9.01 -31.76
N VAL A 158 29.44 9.32 -33.02
CA VAL A 158 28.21 9.05 -33.76
C VAL A 158 28.42 7.90 -34.74
N TYR A 159 27.55 6.90 -34.65
CA TYR A 159 27.50 5.77 -35.58
C TYR A 159 26.20 5.87 -36.37
N GLY A 160 26.30 6.13 -37.68
CA GLY A 160 25.16 6.33 -38.57
C GLY A 160 24.83 5.06 -39.39
N PHE A 161 23.56 4.88 -39.71
CA PHE A 161 22.99 3.80 -40.49
C PHE A 161 22.09 4.36 -41.60
N ASP A 162 22.11 3.70 -42.78
CA ASP A 162 21.26 4.12 -43.88
C ASP A 162 19.78 3.88 -43.67
N LYS A 163 19.46 2.91 -42.78
CA LYS A 163 18.11 2.45 -42.48
C LYS A 163 17.75 2.70 -41.02
N ARG A 164 16.47 2.62 -40.75
CA ARG A 164 15.92 2.85 -39.39
C ARG A 164 16.36 1.76 -38.41
N ILE A 165 16.80 2.20 -37.25
CA ILE A 165 17.04 1.36 -36.09
C ILE A 165 15.67 1.25 -35.36
N TYR A 166 15.15 0.05 -35.14
CA TYR A 166 13.85 -0.15 -34.47
C TYR A 166 13.97 -0.44 -32.99
N CYS A 167 15.06 -1.06 -32.56
CA CYS A 167 15.32 -1.30 -31.12
C CYS A 167 16.82 -1.38 -30.87
N ALA A 168 17.20 -1.03 -29.66
CA ALA A 168 18.53 -1.19 -29.10
C ALA A 168 18.43 -1.67 -27.65
N SER A 169 19.30 -2.60 -27.24
CA SER A 169 19.30 -3.19 -25.91
C SER A 169 20.70 -3.56 -25.47
N VAL A 170 20.99 -3.45 -24.18
CA VAL A 170 22.23 -3.96 -23.57
C VAL A 170 21.97 -5.27 -22.87
N ILE A 171 22.70 -6.31 -23.23
CA ILE A 171 22.62 -7.66 -22.65
C ILE A 171 24.05 -8.11 -22.37
N ASP A 172 24.35 -8.51 -21.13
CA ASP A 172 25.67 -8.96 -20.70
C ASP A 172 26.80 -7.98 -21.14
N ASP A 173 26.60 -6.66 -20.90
CA ASP A 173 27.48 -5.53 -21.27
C ASP A 173 27.82 -5.43 -22.76
N LYS A 174 26.94 -5.92 -23.63
CA LYS A 174 27.02 -5.75 -25.09
C LYS A 174 25.80 -5.03 -25.65
N LEU A 175 26.02 -4.04 -26.51
CA LEU A 175 24.93 -3.32 -27.16
C LEU A 175 24.52 -4.07 -28.42
N TYR A 176 23.26 -4.44 -28.50
CA TYR A 176 22.59 -5.07 -29.62
C TYR A 176 21.57 -4.10 -30.22
N ILE A 177 21.53 -4.07 -31.57
CA ILE A 177 20.56 -3.25 -32.32
C ILE A 177 19.92 -4.06 -33.44
N TYR A 178 18.72 -3.65 -33.85
CA TYR A 178 18.10 -4.13 -35.07
C TYR A 178 17.92 -2.99 -36.05
N VAL A 179 18.55 -3.14 -37.23
CA VAL A 179 18.49 -2.20 -38.37
C VAL A 179 17.63 -2.79 -39.47
N SER A 180 16.63 -2.02 -39.93
CA SER A 180 15.70 -2.47 -40.97
C SER A 180 16.44 -2.89 -42.24
N GLY A 181 16.22 -4.13 -42.72
CA GLY A 181 16.86 -4.67 -43.93
C GLY A 181 18.30 -5.13 -43.72
N GLU A 182 19.03 -4.67 -42.72
CA GLU A 182 20.37 -5.14 -42.38
C GLU A 182 20.33 -6.31 -41.37
N GLY A 183 19.37 -6.28 -40.44
CA GLY A 183 19.17 -7.34 -39.45
C GLY A 183 19.67 -6.97 -38.07
N CYS A 184 20.04 -7.97 -37.28
CA CYS A 184 20.52 -7.80 -35.89
C CYS A 184 22.05 -7.63 -35.90
N LEU A 185 22.51 -6.57 -35.24
CA LEU A 185 23.93 -6.22 -35.11
C LEU A 185 24.30 -6.10 -33.63
N TYR A 186 25.58 -6.27 -33.33
CA TYR A 186 26.12 -6.00 -31.99
C TYR A 186 27.36 -5.10 -32.07
N PHE A 187 27.55 -4.30 -31.04
CA PHE A 187 28.71 -3.40 -30.94
C PHE A 187 29.93 -4.15 -30.43
N ASN A 188 31.01 -4.12 -31.25
CA ASN A 188 32.27 -4.78 -30.93
C ASN A 188 33.47 -3.88 -31.29
N SER A 189 34.31 -3.57 -30.32
CA SER A 189 35.58 -2.85 -30.52
C SER A 189 35.46 -1.59 -31.37
N GLY A 190 34.37 -0.82 -31.24
CA GLY A 190 34.18 0.45 -31.96
C GLY A 190 33.44 0.34 -33.27
N ARG A 191 32.87 -0.79 -33.63
CA ARG A 191 32.05 -0.99 -34.84
C ARG A 191 30.87 -1.92 -34.58
N PHE A 192 29.84 -1.86 -35.43
CA PHE A 192 28.71 -2.79 -35.39
C PHE A 192 28.95 -3.95 -36.33
N GLU A 193 28.76 -5.17 -35.86
CA GLU A 193 28.95 -6.43 -36.58
C GLU A 193 27.64 -7.23 -36.61
N ALA A 194 27.39 -7.93 -37.72
CA ALA A 194 26.19 -8.75 -37.87
C ALA A 194 26.24 -9.99 -36.96
N ILE A 195 25.10 -10.33 -36.36
CA ILE A 195 24.96 -11.56 -35.58
C ILE A 195 24.70 -12.72 -36.52
N GLY A 196 25.65 -13.66 -36.59
CA GLY A 196 25.53 -14.87 -37.44
C GLY A 196 24.29 -15.69 -37.05
N GLY A 197 23.66 -16.31 -38.05
CA GLY A 197 22.44 -17.12 -37.82
C GLY A 197 21.15 -16.34 -37.74
N THR A 198 21.16 -14.99 -37.77
CA THR A 198 19.97 -14.13 -37.67
C THR A 198 19.49 -13.54 -38.98
N GLU A 199 20.02 -14.01 -40.11
CA GLU A 199 19.80 -13.45 -41.46
C GLU A 199 18.33 -13.42 -41.87
N SER A 200 17.55 -14.40 -41.39
CA SER A 200 16.09 -14.47 -41.67
C SER A 200 15.31 -13.35 -41.01
N LEU A 201 15.87 -12.69 -39.98
CA LEU A 201 15.25 -11.53 -39.31
C LEU A 201 15.35 -10.25 -40.15
N ARG A 202 16.19 -10.14 -41.17
CA ARG A 202 16.34 -8.94 -42.02
C ARG A 202 15.02 -8.48 -42.64
N LYS A 203 14.11 -9.42 -42.93
CA LYS A 203 12.78 -9.15 -43.51
C LYS A 203 11.66 -9.01 -42.45
N LYS A 204 11.98 -9.13 -41.15
CA LYS A 204 11.05 -9.06 -40.06
C LYS A 204 11.28 -7.79 -39.27
N ARG A 205 10.25 -7.25 -38.65
CA ARG A 205 10.41 -6.11 -37.74
C ARG A 205 10.65 -6.62 -36.32
N VAL A 206 11.89 -6.60 -35.86
CA VAL A 206 12.24 -6.88 -34.47
C VAL A 206 11.94 -5.64 -33.63
N CYS A 207 11.17 -5.80 -32.54
CA CYS A 207 10.77 -4.73 -31.64
C CYS A 207 11.45 -4.81 -30.28
N ALA A 208 12.01 -5.97 -29.90
CA ALA A 208 12.84 -6.09 -28.69
C ALA A 208 13.88 -7.19 -28.85
N ILE A 209 15.07 -6.98 -28.26
CA ILE A 209 16.15 -7.96 -28.12
C ILE A 209 16.39 -8.14 -26.62
N MET A 210 16.33 -9.38 -26.12
CA MET A 210 16.43 -9.68 -24.70
C MET A 210 17.05 -11.05 -24.45
N LYS A 211 17.42 -11.33 -23.21
CA LYS A 211 17.83 -12.68 -22.79
C LYS A 211 16.59 -13.53 -22.49
N ILE A 212 16.52 -14.74 -23.06
CA ILE A 212 15.46 -15.71 -22.83
C ILE A 212 16.11 -17.04 -22.41
N GLY A 213 16.09 -17.33 -21.12
CA GLY A 213 16.97 -18.33 -20.53
C GLY A 213 18.43 -17.89 -20.71
N ASP A 214 19.28 -18.77 -21.24
CA ASP A 214 20.69 -18.46 -21.54
C ASP A 214 20.92 -17.94 -22.96
N ASN A 215 19.87 -17.90 -23.78
CA ASN A 215 19.95 -17.55 -25.20
C ASN A 215 19.55 -16.09 -25.47
N LEU A 216 20.09 -15.55 -26.57
CA LEU A 216 19.65 -14.27 -27.10
C LEU A 216 18.30 -14.45 -27.82
N GLY A 217 17.32 -13.69 -27.38
CA GLY A 217 15.94 -13.70 -27.91
C GLY A 217 15.61 -12.47 -28.73
N PHE A 218 14.84 -12.66 -29.78
CA PHE A 218 14.40 -11.62 -30.72
C PHE A 218 12.89 -11.66 -30.81
N VAL A 219 12.25 -10.60 -30.36
CA VAL A 219 10.80 -10.45 -30.41
C VAL A 219 10.42 -9.67 -31.65
N THR A 220 9.61 -10.27 -32.51
CA THR A 220 9.17 -9.65 -33.76
C THR A 220 7.73 -9.13 -33.63
N ARG A 221 7.38 -8.12 -34.39
CA ARG A 221 6.06 -7.48 -34.34
C ARG A 221 4.91 -8.43 -34.71
N LEU A 222 5.10 -9.32 -35.71
CA LEU A 222 4.05 -10.17 -36.27
C LEU A 222 4.40 -11.66 -36.35
N ASP A 223 5.69 -11.99 -36.29
CA ASP A 223 6.14 -13.38 -36.53
C ASP A 223 6.38 -14.16 -35.23
N GLY A 224 6.19 -13.53 -34.08
CA GLY A 224 6.41 -14.13 -32.72
C GLY A 224 7.85 -13.98 -32.27
N VAL A 225 8.32 -14.91 -31.45
CA VAL A 225 9.60 -14.86 -30.75
C VAL A 225 10.57 -15.87 -31.31
N PHE A 226 11.83 -15.48 -31.45
CA PHE A 226 12.92 -16.34 -31.93
C PHE A 226 14.04 -16.33 -30.89
N ILE A 227 14.73 -17.45 -30.74
CA ILE A 227 15.95 -17.58 -29.92
C ILE A 227 17.13 -18.02 -30.78
N LEU A 228 18.31 -17.53 -30.46
CA LEU A 228 19.56 -17.98 -31.10
C LEU A 228 20.16 -19.12 -30.25
N ASP A 229 19.93 -20.34 -30.67
CA ASP A 229 20.41 -21.55 -30.02
C ASP A 229 21.46 -22.25 -30.84
N GLY A 230 22.67 -22.45 -30.27
CA GLY A 230 23.81 -23.05 -30.99
C GLY A 230 24.14 -22.37 -32.30
N GLY A 231 23.95 -21.04 -32.45
CA GLY A 231 24.17 -20.29 -33.68
C GLY A 231 23.06 -20.43 -34.73
N LYS A 232 21.95 -21.06 -34.43
CA LYS A 232 20.77 -21.20 -35.30
C LYS A 232 19.58 -20.48 -34.69
N LEU A 233 18.80 -19.82 -35.52
CA LEU A 233 17.59 -19.12 -35.14
C LEU A 233 16.42 -20.11 -35.07
N VAL A 234 15.84 -20.29 -33.88
CA VAL A 234 14.72 -21.20 -33.62
C VAL A 234 13.52 -20.39 -33.17
N LYS A 235 12.33 -20.67 -33.72
CA LYS A 235 11.09 -20.02 -33.27
C LYS A 235 10.68 -20.62 -31.95
N LYS A 236 10.50 -19.77 -30.90
CA LYS A 236 9.99 -20.20 -29.61
C LYS A 236 8.47 -20.12 -29.58
N GLY A 237 7.83 -21.23 -29.29
CA GLY A 237 6.38 -21.31 -29.09
C GLY A 237 6.00 -20.89 -27.68
N TYR A 238 4.89 -20.21 -27.58
CA TYR A 238 4.14 -19.94 -26.34
C TYR A 238 2.70 -20.40 -26.52
N PRO A 239 1.95 -20.72 -25.43
CA PRO A 239 0.56 -21.14 -25.53
C PRO A 239 -0.36 -20.13 -26.26
N PHE A 240 0.02 -18.88 -26.25
CA PHE A 240 -0.69 -17.73 -26.86
C PHE A 240 0.03 -17.18 -28.10
N SER A 241 0.85 -18.00 -28.79
CA SER A 241 1.64 -17.53 -29.96
C SER A 241 0.78 -17.10 -31.15
N SER A 242 -0.43 -17.64 -31.29
CA SER A 242 -1.41 -17.24 -32.30
C SER A 242 -1.94 -15.83 -32.08
N GLU A 243 -2.27 -15.53 -30.82
CA GLU A 243 -2.79 -14.23 -30.39
C GLU A 243 -1.70 -13.16 -30.56
N LEU A 244 -0.47 -13.43 -30.11
CA LEU A 244 0.65 -12.50 -30.27
C LEU A 244 0.88 -12.05 -31.73
N GLY A 245 0.76 -12.96 -32.70
CA GLY A 245 0.92 -12.64 -34.11
C GLY A 245 -0.17 -11.68 -34.61
N ASN A 246 -1.40 -11.86 -34.17
CA ASN A 246 -2.55 -11.05 -34.57
C ASN A 246 -2.53 -9.67 -33.88
N ASP A 247 -2.12 -9.62 -32.60
CA ASP A 247 -2.23 -8.44 -31.75
C ASP A 247 -1.08 -7.44 -31.90
N LYS A 248 -0.10 -7.74 -32.73
CA LYS A 248 1.03 -6.86 -33.08
C LYS A 248 1.86 -6.48 -31.86
N ILE A 249 2.85 -7.28 -31.53
CA ILE A 249 3.77 -6.97 -30.41
C ILE A 249 4.46 -5.63 -30.65
N TYR A 250 4.44 -4.76 -29.67
CA TYR A 250 5.07 -3.46 -29.69
C TYR A 250 6.35 -3.40 -28.83
N THR A 251 6.28 -3.99 -27.64
CA THR A 251 7.36 -4.01 -26.64
C THR A 251 7.42 -5.35 -25.92
N ALA A 252 8.56 -5.67 -25.32
CA ALA A 252 8.71 -6.82 -24.45
C ALA A 252 9.76 -6.56 -23.37
N ALA A 253 9.60 -7.20 -22.21
CA ALA A 253 10.53 -7.13 -21.08
C ALA A 253 10.66 -8.47 -20.38
N THR A 254 11.77 -8.69 -19.66
CA THR A 254 11.97 -9.90 -18.83
C THR A 254 12.72 -9.57 -17.55
N ASP A 255 12.43 -10.30 -16.47
CA ASP A 255 13.18 -10.33 -15.21
C ASP A 255 14.06 -11.61 -15.09
N GLY A 256 14.14 -12.42 -16.17
CA GLY A 256 14.80 -13.71 -16.23
C GLY A 256 13.86 -14.89 -15.94
N GLU A 257 12.89 -14.73 -15.08
CA GLU A 257 11.87 -15.75 -14.74
C GLU A 257 10.56 -15.53 -15.52
N ASN A 258 10.09 -14.28 -15.56
CA ASN A 258 8.91 -13.89 -16.29
C ASN A 258 9.29 -13.16 -17.58
N ILE A 259 8.47 -13.33 -18.61
CA ILE A 259 8.53 -12.58 -19.85
C ILE A 259 7.19 -11.90 -20.06
N ALA A 260 7.20 -10.61 -20.33
CA ALA A 260 6.02 -9.81 -20.63
C ALA A 260 6.08 -9.29 -22.07
N PHE A 261 4.97 -9.40 -22.81
CA PHE A 261 4.80 -8.90 -24.18
C PHE A 261 3.68 -7.87 -24.18
N GLY A 262 4.01 -6.64 -24.55
CA GLY A 262 3.04 -5.57 -24.76
C GLY A 262 2.58 -5.52 -26.21
N THR A 263 1.26 -5.55 -26.40
CA THR A 263 0.65 -5.56 -27.74
C THR A 263 -0.04 -4.23 -28.06
N VAL A 264 -0.42 -4.05 -29.31
CA VAL A 264 -1.17 -2.86 -29.76
C VAL A 264 -2.67 -2.99 -29.45
N THR A 265 -3.22 -4.20 -29.49
CA THR A 265 -4.68 -4.40 -29.49
C THR A 265 -5.21 -5.21 -28.32
N ASN A 266 -4.38 -5.96 -27.59
CA ASN A 266 -4.85 -6.92 -26.58
C ASN A 266 -4.03 -6.90 -25.28
N GLY A 267 -3.48 -5.74 -24.91
CA GLY A 267 -2.84 -5.54 -23.62
C GLY A 267 -1.51 -6.27 -23.46
N VAL A 268 -1.29 -6.83 -22.28
CA VAL A 268 -0.04 -7.48 -21.86
C VAL A 268 -0.24 -8.98 -21.75
N PHE A 269 0.63 -9.76 -22.40
CA PHE A 269 0.79 -11.19 -22.16
C PHE A 269 1.99 -11.42 -21.25
N ILE A 270 1.84 -12.22 -20.21
CA ILE A 270 2.89 -12.53 -19.24
C ILE A 270 3.04 -14.04 -19.20
N TYR A 271 4.27 -14.53 -19.25
CA TYR A 271 4.59 -15.95 -19.18
C TYR A 271 5.69 -16.21 -18.15
N ASN A 272 5.45 -17.12 -17.22
CA ASN A 272 6.46 -17.58 -16.28
C ASN A 272 7.19 -18.79 -16.85
N ASN A 273 8.49 -18.67 -17.06
CA ASN A 273 9.31 -19.75 -17.66
C ASN A 273 9.47 -20.99 -16.77
N ARG A 274 9.27 -20.86 -15.45
CA ARG A 274 9.42 -21.95 -14.49
C ARG A 274 8.15 -22.76 -14.34
N SER A 275 7.02 -22.09 -14.09
CA SER A 275 5.73 -22.74 -13.86
C SER A 275 4.96 -23.04 -15.15
N GLY A 276 5.25 -22.34 -16.25
CA GLY A 276 4.45 -22.38 -17.47
C GLY A 276 3.13 -21.61 -17.36
N GLU A 277 2.82 -21.02 -16.22
CA GLU A 277 1.65 -20.16 -16.06
C GLU A 277 1.76 -18.92 -16.95
N TRP A 278 0.62 -18.49 -17.46
CA TRP A 278 0.55 -17.27 -18.25
C TRP A 278 -0.74 -16.50 -18.03
N TYR A 279 -0.69 -15.20 -18.30
CA TYR A 279 -1.77 -14.26 -18.11
C TYR A 279 -1.93 -13.40 -19.36
N ASN A 280 -3.15 -13.04 -19.71
CA ASN A 280 -3.46 -11.96 -20.63
C ASN A 280 -4.22 -10.88 -19.87
N LEU A 281 -3.60 -9.72 -19.71
CA LEU A 281 -4.17 -8.57 -19.02
C LEU A 281 -4.52 -7.50 -20.04
N ASN A 282 -5.79 -7.19 -20.16
CA ASN A 282 -6.33 -6.23 -21.08
C ASN A 282 -7.39 -5.34 -20.39
N THR A 283 -8.18 -4.60 -21.13
CA THR A 283 -9.23 -3.74 -20.55
C THR A 283 -10.25 -4.51 -19.70
N ASP A 284 -10.54 -5.75 -20.05
CA ASP A 284 -11.45 -6.60 -19.27
C ASP A 284 -10.85 -7.07 -17.95
N SER A 285 -9.50 -7.01 -17.84
CA SER A 285 -8.73 -7.31 -16.63
C SER A 285 -8.29 -6.06 -15.88
N GLY A 286 -8.83 -4.89 -16.17
CA GLY A 286 -8.54 -3.64 -15.48
C GLY A 286 -7.31 -2.87 -15.99
N LEU A 287 -6.71 -3.23 -17.12
CA LEU A 287 -5.52 -2.56 -17.66
C LEU A 287 -5.77 -1.10 -18.07
N GLY A 288 -6.98 -0.71 -18.33
CA GLY A 288 -7.38 0.64 -18.71
C GLY A 288 -7.20 0.98 -20.19
N ASN A 289 -6.18 0.44 -20.87
CA ASN A 289 -5.96 0.59 -22.32
C ASN A 289 -5.18 -0.60 -22.87
N ASN A 290 -5.59 -1.12 -24.03
CA ASN A 290 -4.98 -2.30 -24.65
C ASN A 290 -3.68 -2.02 -25.42
N THR A 291 -3.40 -0.76 -25.76
CA THR A 291 -2.17 -0.39 -26.46
C THR A 291 -1.04 -0.13 -25.45
N VAL A 292 -0.08 -1.04 -25.43
CA VAL A 292 1.05 -1.00 -24.50
C VAL A 292 2.27 -0.46 -25.25
N LEU A 293 2.80 0.67 -24.80
CA LEU A 293 3.95 1.34 -25.41
C LEU A 293 5.28 0.92 -24.78
N SER A 294 5.28 0.64 -23.47
CA SER A 294 6.48 0.25 -22.73
C SER A 294 6.17 -0.70 -21.59
N LEU A 295 7.15 -1.53 -21.24
CA LEU A 295 7.07 -2.47 -20.10
C LEU A 295 8.41 -2.45 -19.34
N ARG A 296 8.34 -2.45 -18.01
CA ARG A 296 9.53 -2.55 -17.17
C ARG A 296 9.21 -3.36 -15.91
N PHE A 297 10.06 -4.31 -15.58
CA PHE A 297 10.03 -4.96 -14.27
C PHE A 297 10.70 -4.05 -13.24
N ASP A 298 10.06 -3.90 -12.08
CA ASP A 298 10.64 -3.25 -10.92
C ASP A 298 11.51 -4.20 -10.08
N GLU A 299 12.12 -3.70 -9.02
CA GLU A 299 12.97 -4.52 -8.12
C GLU A 299 12.17 -5.62 -7.38
N GLN A 300 10.85 -5.49 -7.31
CA GLN A 300 9.94 -6.47 -6.72
C GLN A 300 9.42 -7.49 -7.75
N LYS A 301 9.93 -7.44 -8.99
CA LYS A 301 9.49 -8.25 -10.13
C LYS A 301 8.02 -8.02 -10.53
N ASN A 302 7.45 -6.87 -10.17
CA ASN A 302 6.18 -6.40 -10.70
C ASN A 302 6.42 -5.65 -12.01
N ILE A 303 5.37 -5.40 -12.77
CA ILE A 303 5.47 -4.73 -14.07
C ILE A 303 4.85 -3.35 -14.02
N TRP A 304 5.60 -2.36 -14.46
CA TRP A 304 5.07 -1.08 -14.87
C TRP A 304 4.87 -1.06 -16.38
N ALA A 305 3.67 -0.67 -16.80
CA ALA A 305 3.30 -0.54 -18.19
C ALA A 305 2.96 0.91 -18.53
N GLY A 306 3.70 1.50 -19.46
CA GLY A 306 3.33 2.75 -20.11
C GLY A 306 2.35 2.46 -21.24
N LEU A 307 1.17 3.09 -21.20
CA LEU A 307 0.09 2.85 -22.15
C LEU A 307 -0.09 4.05 -23.09
N ASP A 308 -0.78 3.83 -24.21
CA ASP A 308 -1.21 4.91 -25.10
C ASP A 308 -2.17 5.89 -24.36
N ASN A 309 -2.89 5.39 -23.36
CA ASN A 309 -3.68 6.22 -22.46
C ASN A 309 -3.50 5.73 -21.02
N GLY A 310 -2.63 6.41 -20.26
CA GLY A 310 -2.41 6.13 -18.86
C GLY A 310 -1.17 5.28 -18.56
N VAL A 311 -1.11 4.83 -17.31
CA VAL A 311 -0.05 3.99 -16.75
C VAL A 311 -0.69 2.87 -15.95
N ALA A 312 -0.11 1.67 -15.98
CA ALA A 312 -0.58 0.56 -15.15
C ALA A 312 0.58 -0.07 -14.36
N HIS A 313 0.31 -0.42 -13.11
CA HIS A 313 1.15 -1.28 -12.28
C HIS A 313 0.50 -2.64 -12.15
N ILE A 314 1.22 -3.69 -12.53
CA ILE A 314 0.76 -5.08 -12.51
C ILE A 314 1.52 -5.80 -11.40
N ASN A 315 0.82 -6.20 -10.35
CA ASN A 315 1.40 -6.83 -9.17
C ASN A 315 1.50 -8.35 -9.34
N LEU A 316 2.67 -8.84 -9.75
CA LEU A 316 2.95 -10.28 -9.88
C LEU A 316 3.33 -10.93 -8.54
N SER A 317 3.86 -10.16 -7.60
CA SER A 317 4.36 -10.63 -6.31
C SER A 317 3.28 -10.75 -5.23
N ALA A 318 2.02 -10.41 -5.54
CA ALA A 318 0.92 -10.57 -4.61
C ALA A 318 0.64 -12.05 -4.35
N ALA A 319 0.69 -12.44 -3.07
CA ALA A 319 0.29 -13.78 -2.65
C ALA A 319 -1.23 -13.99 -2.74
N GLU A 320 -2.02 -12.91 -2.61
CA GLU A 320 -3.47 -12.92 -2.83
C GLU A 320 -3.83 -12.33 -4.20
N ARG A 321 -4.72 -12.99 -4.89
CA ARG A 321 -5.26 -12.57 -6.20
C ARG A 321 -6.75 -12.75 -6.24
N GLU A 322 -7.46 -11.76 -6.76
CA GLU A 322 -8.90 -11.84 -6.93
C GLU A 322 -9.27 -12.90 -7.98
N LEU A 323 -10.27 -13.71 -7.65
CA LEU A 323 -10.84 -14.65 -8.60
C LEU A 323 -11.77 -13.89 -9.53
N PHE A 324 -11.52 -13.97 -10.85
CA PHE A 324 -12.29 -13.27 -11.89
C PHE A 324 -12.31 -11.74 -11.70
N ALA A 325 -11.16 -11.14 -11.41
CA ALA A 325 -11.01 -9.69 -11.24
C ALA A 325 -11.68 -8.90 -12.40
N GLY A 326 -12.37 -7.81 -12.05
CA GLY A 326 -13.08 -6.97 -13.01
C GLY A 326 -14.48 -7.46 -13.40
N ASN A 327 -15.01 -8.49 -12.73
CA ASN A 327 -16.34 -9.02 -12.99
C ASN A 327 -17.29 -8.82 -11.80
N ASP A 328 -18.12 -7.80 -11.86
CA ASP A 328 -19.06 -7.43 -10.80
C ASP A 328 -20.28 -8.38 -10.67
N VAL A 329 -20.39 -9.40 -11.52
CA VAL A 329 -21.58 -10.30 -11.57
C VAL A 329 -21.61 -11.27 -10.38
N LEU A 330 -20.45 -11.63 -9.82
CA LEU A 330 -20.41 -12.58 -8.69
C LEU A 330 -21.01 -12.00 -7.40
N GLY A 331 -20.79 -10.71 -7.13
CA GLY A 331 -21.17 -10.09 -5.87
C GLY A 331 -20.40 -10.65 -4.67
N THR A 332 -20.90 -10.45 -3.44
CA THR A 332 -20.26 -10.89 -2.20
C THR A 332 -20.20 -12.41 -2.07
N GLY A 333 -19.03 -12.97 -1.86
CA GLY A 333 -18.82 -14.39 -1.61
C GLY A 333 -19.17 -14.79 -0.17
N TYR A 334 -19.87 -15.90 0.00
CA TYR A 334 -20.21 -16.44 1.33
C TYR A 334 -19.72 -17.85 1.58
N ALA A 335 -19.78 -18.72 0.58
CA ALA A 335 -19.40 -20.11 0.72
C ALA A 335 -18.75 -20.65 -0.54
N SER A 336 -17.89 -21.66 -0.37
CA SER A 336 -17.26 -22.35 -1.49
C SER A 336 -17.02 -23.83 -1.17
N CYS A 337 -17.12 -24.69 -2.18
CA CYS A 337 -16.76 -26.09 -2.04
C CYS A 337 -16.30 -26.69 -3.37
N VAL A 338 -15.54 -27.80 -3.30
CA VAL A 338 -15.23 -28.63 -4.47
C VAL A 338 -16.12 -29.86 -4.48
N TRP A 339 -16.81 -30.06 -5.59
CA TRP A 339 -17.62 -31.25 -5.81
C TRP A 339 -17.45 -31.78 -7.23
N LYS A 340 -17.17 -33.08 -7.37
CA LYS A 340 -16.91 -33.75 -8.66
C LYS A 340 -15.89 -33.03 -9.56
N GLY A 341 -14.81 -32.55 -8.96
CA GLY A 341 -13.75 -31.87 -9.69
C GLY A 341 -14.08 -30.43 -10.15
N LYS A 342 -15.23 -29.90 -9.78
CA LYS A 342 -15.64 -28.52 -10.04
C LYS A 342 -15.67 -27.70 -8.76
N LEU A 343 -15.37 -26.41 -8.87
CA LEU A 343 -15.46 -25.42 -7.81
C LEU A 343 -16.84 -24.74 -7.87
N TYR A 344 -17.56 -24.83 -6.78
CA TYR A 344 -18.85 -24.14 -6.58
C TYR A 344 -18.66 -22.94 -5.67
N LEU A 345 -19.27 -21.82 -6.07
CA LEU A 345 -19.15 -20.51 -5.43
C LEU A 345 -20.55 -20.00 -5.09
N GLY A 346 -20.82 -19.85 -3.80
CA GLY A 346 -22.06 -19.32 -3.26
C GLY A 346 -21.90 -17.83 -2.92
N THR A 347 -22.75 -17.01 -3.51
CA THR A 347 -22.68 -15.55 -3.37
C THR A 347 -24.06 -14.94 -3.06
N ASN A 348 -24.11 -13.64 -2.80
CA ASN A 348 -25.37 -12.91 -2.70
C ASN A 348 -26.12 -12.79 -4.03
N GLN A 349 -25.50 -13.18 -5.16
CA GLN A 349 -26.10 -13.17 -6.49
C GLN A 349 -26.55 -14.57 -6.97
N GLY A 350 -26.12 -15.63 -6.29
CA GLY A 350 -26.50 -17.01 -6.62
C GLY A 350 -25.40 -18.05 -6.43
N LEU A 351 -25.65 -19.23 -6.99
CA LEU A 351 -24.73 -20.35 -7.05
C LEU A 351 -24.04 -20.39 -8.42
N PHE A 352 -22.72 -20.31 -8.40
CA PHE A 352 -21.89 -20.37 -9.60
C PHE A 352 -20.98 -21.59 -9.57
N VAL A 353 -20.59 -22.05 -10.76
CA VAL A 353 -19.64 -23.15 -10.91
C VAL A 353 -18.56 -22.84 -11.91
N THR A 354 -17.35 -23.26 -11.60
CA THR A 354 -16.18 -23.17 -12.48
C THR A 354 -15.32 -24.44 -12.35
N ASP A 355 -14.29 -24.56 -13.17
CA ASP A 355 -13.30 -25.63 -13.02
C ASP A 355 -12.44 -25.39 -11.79
N LYS A 356 -12.18 -26.46 -10.98
CA LYS A 356 -11.35 -26.35 -9.78
C LYS A 356 -9.89 -26.00 -10.08
N SER A 357 -9.40 -26.29 -11.29
CA SER A 357 -8.03 -25.99 -11.70
C SER A 357 -7.79 -24.48 -11.84
N LEU A 358 -8.85 -23.68 -11.92
CA LEU A 358 -8.81 -22.24 -12.15
C LEU A 358 -7.98 -21.86 -13.39
N THR A 359 -7.99 -22.72 -14.42
CA THR A 359 -7.13 -22.60 -15.60
C THR A 359 -7.85 -22.13 -16.85
N ALA A 360 -9.17 -21.95 -16.79
CA ALA A 360 -9.96 -21.57 -17.96
C ALA A 360 -10.17 -20.04 -18.07
N LYS A 361 -10.26 -19.57 -19.28
CA LYS A 361 -10.74 -18.21 -19.61
C LYS A 361 -12.08 -17.95 -18.94
N ASN A 362 -12.07 -17.28 -17.77
CA ASN A 362 -13.24 -16.65 -17.14
C ASN A 362 -14.58 -17.38 -17.34
N ILE A 363 -14.57 -18.71 -17.28
CA ILE A 363 -15.79 -19.48 -17.50
C ILE A 363 -16.30 -19.95 -16.13
N TYR A 364 -17.11 -19.12 -15.54
CA TYR A 364 -18.06 -19.58 -14.54
C TYR A 364 -19.47 -19.50 -15.14
N SER A 365 -20.32 -20.39 -14.72
CA SER A 365 -21.74 -20.38 -15.12
C SER A 365 -22.61 -20.41 -13.88
N ARG A 366 -23.77 -19.81 -13.97
CA ARG A 366 -24.78 -19.91 -12.92
C ARG A 366 -25.41 -21.29 -12.96
N CYS A 367 -25.46 -22.01 -11.83
CA CYS A 367 -25.99 -23.36 -11.77
C CYS A 367 -27.50 -23.40 -11.89
N ASN A 368 -28.20 -22.49 -11.20
CA ASN A 368 -29.67 -22.46 -11.18
C ASN A 368 -30.13 -21.01 -11.01
N ASN A 369 -30.98 -20.55 -11.94
CA ASN A 369 -31.50 -19.19 -11.94
C ASN A 369 -32.52 -18.92 -10.81
N GLY A 370 -33.05 -19.97 -10.16
CA GLY A 370 -33.95 -19.84 -9.02
C GLY A 370 -33.26 -19.65 -7.67
N ILE A 371 -31.91 -19.73 -7.64
CA ILE A 371 -31.11 -19.51 -6.42
C ILE A 371 -30.63 -18.07 -6.44
N SER A 372 -30.97 -17.27 -5.42
CA SER A 372 -30.50 -15.90 -5.26
C SER A 372 -29.34 -15.81 -4.26
N GLN A 373 -29.59 -15.75 -2.99
CA GLN A 373 -28.56 -15.56 -1.98
C GLN A 373 -28.16 -16.89 -1.33
N VAL A 374 -26.92 -17.33 -1.53
CA VAL A 374 -26.38 -18.57 -1.00
C VAL A 374 -25.63 -18.28 0.30
N TRP A 375 -25.99 -18.99 1.38
CA TRP A 375 -25.40 -18.80 2.70
C TRP A 375 -24.32 -19.83 3.03
N ASP A 376 -24.53 -21.09 2.65
CA ASP A 376 -23.59 -22.18 2.93
C ASP A 376 -23.58 -23.21 1.81
N LEU A 377 -22.43 -23.82 1.62
CA LEU A 377 -22.19 -24.94 0.72
C LEU A 377 -21.47 -26.05 1.46
N SER A 378 -22.06 -27.25 1.46
CA SER A 378 -21.41 -28.40 2.07
C SER A 378 -21.53 -29.66 1.20
N VAL A 379 -20.50 -30.50 1.24
CA VAL A 379 -20.48 -31.80 0.58
C VAL A 379 -20.49 -32.87 1.64
N ARG A 380 -21.53 -33.73 1.64
CA ARG A 380 -21.70 -34.85 2.58
C ARG A 380 -22.06 -36.11 1.83
N ASN A 381 -21.36 -37.18 2.09
CA ASN A 381 -21.60 -38.50 1.45
C ASN A 381 -21.68 -38.42 -0.10
N GLY A 382 -20.89 -37.51 -0.71
CA GLY A 382 -20.87 -37.28 -2.15
C GLY A 382 -22.03 -36.40 -2.71
N GLU A 383 -22.91 -35.94 -1.85
CA GLU A 383 -24.03 -35.05 -2.18
C GLU A 383 -23.66 -33.60 -1.89
N LEU A 384 -24.00 -32.66 -2.79
CA LEU A 384 -23.78 -31.21 -2.60
C LEU A 384 -25.07 -30.57 -2.10
N PHE A 385 -24.97 -29.89 -0.96
CA PHE A 385 -26.04 -29.08 -0.37
C PHE A 385 -25.72 -27.60 -0.53
N CYS A 386 -26.67 -26.86 -1.05
CA CYS A 386 -26.64 -25.40 -1.16
C CYS A 386 -27.76 -24.81 -0.31
N CYS A 387 -27.41 -24.20 0.80
CA CYS A 387 -28.33 -23.47 1.67
C CYS A 387 -28.49 -22.03 1.17
N HIS A 388 -29.73 -21.61 0.89
CA HIS A 388 -29.99 -20.31 0.30
C HIS A 388 -31.22 -19.64 0.91
N ASP A 389 -31.49 -18.42 0.50
CA ASP A 389 -32.58 -17.55 1.01
C ASP A 389 -33.99 -18.15 0.91
N SER A 390 -34.22 -19.07 -0.04
CA SER A 390 -35.51 -19.67 -0.30
C SER A 390 -35.53 -21.20 -0.01
N GLY A 391 -34.51 -21.72 0.68
CA GLY A 391 -34.46 -23.11 1.12
C GLY A 391 -33.14 -23.82 0.85
N ILE A 392 -33.20 -25.06 0.39
CA ILE A 392 -32.05 -25.91 0.15
C ILE A 392 -32.13 -26.49 -1.26
N TYR A 393 -31.06 -26.31 -2.03
CA TYR A 393 -30.88 -26.98 -3.31
C TYR A 393 -29.84 -28.11 -3.14
N ILE A 394 -30.17 -29.30 -3.61
CA ILE A 394 -29.37 -30.52 -3.42
C ILE A 394 -29.04 -31.12 -4.77
N MET A 395 -27.76 -31.40 -4.99
CA MET A 395 -27.26 -32.11 -6.17
C MET A 395 -26.73 -33.47 -5.74
N TYR A 396 -27.22 -34.54 -6.39
CA TYR A 396 -26.87 -35.91 -6.07
C TYR A 396 -25.76 -36.47 -6.97
N PRO A 397 -25.08 -37.53 -6.56
CA PRO A 397 -24.03 -38.18 -7.34
C PRO A 397 -24.49 -38.67 -8.71
N ASP A 398 -25.74 -39.06 -8.86
CA ASP A 398 -26.36 -39.53 -10.12
C ASP A 398 -26.68 -38.41 -11.11
N GLY A 399 -26.44 -37.12 -10.71
CA GLY A 399 -26.78 -35.96 -11.50
C GLY A 399 -28.19 -35.46 -11.31
N SER A 400 -29.02 -36.13 -10.51
CA SER A 400 -30.35 -35.62 -10.17
C SER A 400 -30.27 -34.49 -9.15
N GLU A 401 -31.30 -33.65 -9.14
CA GLU A 401 -31.40 -32.48 -8.28
C GLU A 401 -32.71 -32.52 -7.49
N SER A 402 -32.72 -31.87 -6.33
CA SER A 402 -33.96 -31.59 -5.61
C SER A 402 -33.91 -30.26 -4.89
N THR A 403 -35.05 -29.64 -4.66
CA THR A 403 -35.18 -28.40 -3.88
C THR A 403 -36.15 -28.62 -2.74
N ILE A 404 -35.77 -28.21 -1.54
CA ILE A 404 -36.64 -28.19 -0.36
C ILE A 404 -36.93 -26.73 -0.03
N PRO A 405 -38.16 -26.22 -0.28
CA PRO A 405 -38.50 -24.83 -0.01
C PRO A 405 -38.65 -24.60 1.49
N LEU A 406 -37.95 -23.58 2.03
CA LEU A 406 -38.00 -23.12 3.40
C LEU A 406 -37.82 -21.59 3.45
N ASN A 407 -38.16 -20.96 4.55
CA ASN A 407 -37.97 -19.51 4.73
C ASN A 407 -36.48 -19.23 5.08
N GLY A 408 -35.61 -19.33 4.08
CA GLY A 408 -34.19 -19.27 4.24
C GLY A 408 -33.57 -20.52 4.88
N THR A 409 -32.32 -20.77 4.62
CA THR A 409 -31.56 -21.80 5.34
C THR A 409 -30.12 -21.31 5.50
N TRP A 410 -29.69 -21.16 6.76
CA TRP A 410 -28.32 -20.71 7.07
C TRP A 410 -27.27 -21.79 6.84
N LYS A 411 -27.53 -23.00 7.41
CA LYS A 411 -26.54 -24.06 7.47
C LYS A 411 -27.20 -25.41 7.76
N LEU A 412 -26.58 -26.48 7.32
CA LEU A 412 -26.89 -27.87 7.68
C LEU A 412 -25.73 -28.46 8.48
N ASP A 413 -26.04 -29.27 9.48
CA ASP A 413 -25.07 -30.11 10.19
C ASP A 413 -25.67 -31.46 10.57
N ALA A 414 -24.82 -32.48 10.78
CA ALA A 414 -25.25 -33.81 11.14
C ALA A 414 -24.92 -34.10 12.63
N PRO A 415 -25.86 -34.63 13.42
CA PRO A 415 -25.50 -35.21 14.71
C PRO A 415 -24.48 -36.35 14.54
N THR A 416 -23.58 -36.50 15.51
CA THR A 416 -22.54 -37.54 15.45
C THR A 416 -23.14 -38.94 15.32
N GLY A 417 -22.74 -39.65 14.26
CA GLY A 417 -23.18 -41.04 14.00
C GLY A 417 -24.52 -41.17 13.26
N GLU A 418 -25.11 -40.10 12.78
CA GLU A 418 -26.40 -40.11 12.07
C GLU A 418 -26.20 -39.72 10.59
N ASP A 419 -26.08 -40.66 9.68
CA ASP A 419 -25.82 -40.40 8.26
C ASP A 419 -27.10 -40.01 7.46
N ASP A 420 -28.29 -40.44 7.94
CA ASP A 420 -29.56 -40.20 7.30
C ASP A 420 -30.40 -39.06 7.92
N LEU A 421 -29.81 -38.29 8.85
CA LEU A 421 -30.40 -37.19 9.54
C LEU A 421 -29.52 -35.95 9.39
N LEU A 422 -30.09 -34.87 8.95
CA LEU A 422 -29.46 -33.53 8.98
C LEU A 422 -30.33 -32.58 9.78
N ILE A 423 -29.68 -31.75 10.59
CA ILE A 423 -30.30 -30.64 11.30
C ILE A 423 -29.90 -29.34 10.60
N GLY A 424 -30.88 -28.52 10.29
CA GLY A 424 -30.65 -27.21 9.69
C GLY A 424 -31.30 -26.09 10.47
N SER A 425 -30.81 -24.88 10.22
CA SER A 425 -31.42 -23.67 10.74
C SER A 425 -31.98 -22.80 9.61
N THR A 426 -33.23 -22.36 9.75
CA THR A 426 -33.82 -21.29 8.95
C THR A 426 -33.48 -19.94 9.59
N TYR A 427 -34.16 -18.86 9.15
CA TYR A 427 -34.01 -17.53 9.79
C TYR A 427 -34.55 -17.50 11.22
N ASP A 428 -35.47 -18.40 11.54
CA ASP A 428 -36.26 -18.38 12.77
C ASP A 428 -36.36 -19.71 13.52
N HIS A 429 -36.12 -20.88 12.87
CA HIS A 429 -36.32 -22.17 13.48
C HIS A 429 -35.24 -23.19 13.13
N PHE A 430 -35.03 -24.18 13.97
CA PHE A 430 -34.33 -25.42 13.58
C PHE A 430 -35.28 -26.46 12.99
N PHE A 431 -34.77 -27.25 12.03
CA PHE A 431 -35.56 -28.26 11.34
C PHE A 431 -34.73 -29.52 11.08
N ARG A 432 -35.41 -30.57 10.70
CA ARG A 432 -34.81 -31.86 10.38
C ARG A 432 -35.03 -32.22 8.91
N LEU A 433 -33.99 -32.75 8.29
CA LEU A 433 -34.09 -33.50 7.04
C LEU A 433 -33.84 -34.96 7.32
N THR A 434 -34.60 -35.86 6.69
CA THR A 434 -34.36 -37.31 6.72
C THR A 434 -34.30 -37.85 5.33
N LYS A 435 -33.53 -38.95 5.16
CA LYS A 435 -33.39 -39.61 3.88
C LYS A 435 -34.57 -40.56 3.65
N THR A 436 -35.15 -40.54 2.46
CA THR A 436 -36.19 -41.51 2.06
C THR A 436 -35.56 -42.84 1.70
N PRO A 437 -36.32 -43.97 1.65
CA PRO A 437 -35.81 -45.25 1.15
C PRO A 437 -35.21 -45.18 -0.27
N GLY A 438 -35.60 -44.19 -1.07
CA GLY A 438 -35.04 -43.93 -2.40
C GLY A 438 -33.79 -43.05 -2.39
N GLY A 439 -33.22 -42.80 -1.23
CA GLY A 439 -31.96 -42.01 -1.09
C GLY A 439 -32.13 -40.51 -1.24
N LYS A 440 -33.33 -39.95 -1.37
CA LYS A 440 -33.59 -38.52 -1.50
C LYS A 440 -33.91 -37.87 -0.16
N TRP A 441 -33.43 -36.69 0.08
CA TRP A 441 -33.71 -35.90 1.29
C TRP A 441 -35.10 -35.30 1.24
N LYS A 442 -35.76 -35.29 2.40
CA LYS A 442 -37.07 -34.62 2.59
C LYS A 442 -37.09 -33.86 3.91
N PHE A 443 -37.88 -32.80 3.94
CA PHE A 443 -38.20 -32.07 5.18
C PHE A 443 -39.02 -32.98 6.12
N ALA A 444 -38.57 -33.13 7.36
CA ALA A 444 -39.14 -34.01 8.37
C ALA A 444 -39.80 -33.25 9.54
N GLY A 445 -39.83 -31.91 9.44
CA GLY A 445 -40.50 -31.07 10.43
C GLY A 445 -39.51 -30.13 11.18
N PHE A 446 -40.06 -29.11 11.81
CA PHE A 446 -39.34 -28.24 12.74
C PHE A 446 -39.10 -28.93 14.08
N ILE A 447 -38.07 -28.48 14.79
CA ILE A 447 -37.69 -28.97 16.11
C ILE A 447 -38.37 -28.11 17.19
N LYS A 448 -39.15 -28.70 18.06
CA LYS A 448 -39.83 -27.96 19.14
C LYS A 448 -38.83 -27.57 20.22
N GLY A 449 -39.04 -26.40 20.86
CA GLY A 449 -38.18 -25.91 21.92
C GLY A 449 -36.78 -25.43 21.50
N ALA A 450 -36.59 -25.25 20.16
CA ALA A 450 -35.40 -24.68 19.58
C ALA A 450 -35.79 -23.54 18.63
N ASP A 451 -36.35 -22.47 19.24
CA ASP A 451 -36.97 -21.38 18.48
C ASP A 451 -35.99 -20.24 18.13
N ASP A 452 -34.76 -20.31 18.66
CA ASP A 452 -33.73 -19.32 18.40
C ASP A 452 -32.72 -19.86 17.37
N ALA A 453 -32.99 -19.66 16.10
CA ALA A 453 -32.14 -20.12 15.02
C ALA A 453 -30.87 -19.27 14.86
N SER A 454 -29.78 -19.86 14.44
CA SER A 454 -28.51 -19.21 14.15
C SER A 454 -27.73 -19.95 13.08
N LYS A 455 -26.87 -19.24 12.39
CA LYS A 455 -25.88 -19.83 11.47
C LYS A 455 -24.69 -20.46 12.20
N SER A 456 -24.44 -20.12 13.46
CA SER A 456 -23.29 -20.58 14.24
C SER A 456 -23.71 -21.66 15.22
N PHE A 457 -23.76 -22.91 14.76
CA PHE A 457 -24.00 -24.07 15.59
C PHE A 457 -23.14 -25.25 15.14
N CYS A 458 -22.86 -26.19 16.05
CA CYS A 458 -22.21 -27.46 15.76
C CYS A 458 -22.62 -28.51 16.79
N PHE A 459 -22.46 -29.78 16.42
CA PHE A 459 -22.69 -30.91 17.32
C PHE A 459 -21.42 -31.36 18.05
N ASP A 460 -21.58 -31.74 19.33
CA ASP A 460 -20.55 -32.27 20.20
C ASP A 460 -21.18 -33.35 21.08
N GLU A 461 -20.72 -34.60 20.98
CA GLU A 461 -21.23 -35.75 21.76
C GLU A 461 -22.77 -35.82 21.82
N GLY A 462 -23.46 -35.57 20.69
CA GLY A 462 -24.92 -35.62 20.58
C GLY A 462 -25.68 -34.41 21.14
N LYS A 463 -24.96 -33.39 21.63
CA LYS A 463 -25.51 -32.12 22.03
C LYS A 463 -25.15 -31.08 20.96
N MET A 464 -25.95 -30.03 20.86
CA MET A 464 -25.71 -28.91 19.93
C MET A 464 -25.28 -27.66 20.67
N TRP A 465 -24.10 -27.16 20.37
CA TRP A 465 -23.70 -25.79 20.73
C TRP A 465 -24.25 -24.78 19.72
N LEU A 466 -24.85 -23.73 20.23
CA LEU A 466 -25.51 -22.67 19.46
C LEU A 466 -25.05 -21.29 19.94
N ALA A 467 -24.39 -20.53 19.09
CA ALA A 467 -24.10 -19.13 19.36
C ALA A 467 -25.12 -18.22 18.68
N HIS A 468 -25.93 -17.54 19.48
CA HIS A 468 -26.86 -16.53 18.99
C HIS A 468 -26.22 -15.13 19.14
N TRP A 469 -26.25 -14.33 18.08
CA TRP A 469 -25.52 -13.05 17.99
C TRP A 469 -25.93 -11.99 19.01
N VAL A 470 -27.17 -12.05 19.57
CA VAL A 470 -27.67 -11.15 20.63
C VAL A 470 -27.81 -11.87 21.97
N LYS A 471 -28.20 -13.15 21.97
CA LYS A 471 -28.59 -13.86 23.20
C LYS A 471 -27.45 -14.63 23.86
N GLY A 472 -26.30 -14.81 23.17
CA GLY A 472 -25.11 -15.48 23.68
C GLY A 472 -25.03 -16.95 23.28
N LEU A 473 -24.34 -17.76 24.11
CA LEU A 473 -24.02 -19.15 23.83
C LEU A 473 -24.97 -20.09 24.57
N PHE A 474 -25.53 -21.07 23.84
CA PHE A 474 -26.43 -22.08 24.37
C PHE A 474 -25.95 -23.50 24.03
N ARG A 475 -26.32 -24.48 24.86
CA ARG A 475 -26.17 -25.90 24.60
C ARG A 475 -27.52 -26.58 24.68
N LEU A 476 -27.94 -27.16 23.55
CA LEU A 476 -29.21 -27.87 23.43
C LEU A 476 -28.99 -29.38 23.50
N THR A 477 -29.88 -30.05 24.22
CA THR A 477 -29.98 -31.51 24.26
C THR A 477 -31.30 -31.93 23.64
N PHE A 478 -31.31 -32.93 22.80
CA PHE A 478 -32.50 -33.36 22.07
C PHE A 478 -33.01 -34.71 22.56
N ASN A 479 -34.26 -35.01 22.28
CA ASN A 479 -34.78 -36.37 22.37
C ASN A 479 -34.11 -37.25 21.28
N LYS A 480 -34.27 -38.58 21.40
CA LYS A 480 -33.61 -39.55 20.50
C LYS A 480 -33.91 -39.29 19.01
N GLU A 481 -35.11 -38.85 18.70
CA GLU A 481 -35.58 -38.62 17.34
C GLU A 481 -35.30 -37.19 16.85
N PHE A 482 -34.64 -36.36 17.62
CA PHE A 482 -34.37 -34.93 17.33
C PHE A 482 -35.64 -34.13 16.97
N THR A 483 -36.80 -34.49 17.51
CA THR A 483 -38.08 -33.78 17.28
C THR A 483 -38.29 -32.64 18.25
N GLU A 484 -37.58 -32.68 19.38
CA GLU A 484 -37.75 -31.68 20.46
C GLU A 484 -36.44 -31.48 21.22
N ALA A 485 -36.10 -30.21 21.51
CA ALA A 485 -35.05 -29.86 22.47
C ALA A 485 -35.56 -30.03 23.88
N VAL A 486 -35.06 -31.03 24.60
CA VAL A 486 -35.46 -31.36 25.98
C VAL A 486 -34.75 -30.52 27.00
N SER A 487 -33.65 -29.86 26.65
CA SER A 487 -32.93 -28.93 27.50
C SER A 487 -32.24 -27.86 26.64
N CYS A 488 -32.27 -26.62 27.15
CA CYS A 488 -31.54 -25.49 26.59
C CYS A 488 -30.82 -24.77 27.74
N GLU A 489 -29.51 -24.93 27.79
CA GLU A 489 -28.66 -24.36 28.84
C GLU A 489 -27.88 -23.16 28.30
N TYR A 490 -27.83 -22.05 29.06
CA TYR A 490 -27.07 -20.86 28.72
C TYR A 490 -25.64 -20.93 29.29
N PHE A 491 -24.66 -20.44 28.52
CA PHE A 491 -23.24 -20.40 28.90
C PHE A 491 -22.67 -18.98 28.67
N GLY A 492 -21.87 -18.52 29.63
CA GLY A 492 -21.25 -17.21 29.57
C GLY A 492 -20.14 -17.07 30.61
N GLU A 493 -19.93 -15.87 31.15
CA GLU A 493 -18.85 -15.56 32.11
C GLU A 493 -18.85 -16.48 33.33
N ARG A 494 -20.02 -16.87 33.83
CA ARG A 494 -20.16 -17.80 34.97
C ARG A 494 -19.63 -19.19 34.68
N ASN A 495 -19.50 -19.53 33.42
CA ASN A 495 -18.95 -20.79 32.93
C ASN A 495 -17.52 -20.63 32.38
N GLY A 496 -16.80 -19.56 32.75
CA GLY A 496 -15.41 -19.32 32.41
C GLY A 496 -15.16 -18.73 31.01
N PHE A 497 -16.19 -18.41 30.26
CA PHE A 497 -16.01 -17.64 29.03
C PHE A 497 -15.62 -16.19 29.33
N PRO A 498 -14.80 -15.52 28.51
CA PRO A 498 -14.35 -14.15 28.77
C PRO A 498 -15.49 -13.12 28.73
N THR A 499 -16.54 -13.42 27.96
CA THR A 499 -17.73 -12.56 27.82
C THR A 499 -18.98 -13.42 27.69
N SER A 500 -20.12 -12.79 27.84
CA SER A 500 -21.43 -13.44 27.63
C SER A 500 -21.82 -13.55 26.16
N PHE A 501 -21.11 -12.82 25.26
CA PHE A 501 -21.38 -12.74 23.82
C PHE A 501 -20.13 -13.06 23.01
N ASN A 502 -20.27 -13.18 21.70
CA ASN A 502 -19.14 -13.41 20.78
C ASN A 502 -18.33 -14.69 21.07
N ASN A 503 -19.00 -15.74 21.60
CA ASN A 503 -18.41 -17.03 21.81
C ASN A 503 -18.89 -17.98 20.69
N TYR A 504 -18.09 -18.15 19.64
CA TYR A 504 -18.49 -18.91 18.44
C TYR A 504 -17.92 -20.31 18.47
N PRO A 505 -18.76 -21.38 18.49
CA PRO A 505 -18.31 -22.74 18.41
C PRO A 505 -17.88 -23.12 17.00
N ASN A 506 -16.72 -23.76 16.87
CA ASN A 506 -16.17 -24.30 15.62
C ASN A 506 -15.66 -25.72 15.86
N VAL A 507 -15.83 -26.62 14.91
CA VAL A 507 -15.23 -27.94 14.98
C VAL A 507 -13.86 -27.90 14.30
N VAL A 508 -12.83 -28.24 15.07
CA VAL A 508 -11.44 -28.30 14.60
C VAL A 508 -10.89 -29.69 15.01
N ASP A 509 -10.46 -30.47 14.05
CA ASP A 509 -9.94 -31.85 14.26
C ASP A 509 -10.87 -32.70 15.12
N GLY A 510 -12.18 -32.58 14.92
CA GLY A 510 -13.21 -33.34 15.62
C GLY A 510 -13.51 -32.89 17.05
N LYS A 511 -12.95 -31.81 17.51
CA LYS A 511 -13.23 -31.15 18.79
C LYS A 511 -13.90 -29.81 18.63
N VAL A 512 -14.75 -29.43 19.58
CA VAL A 512 -15.34 -28.06 19.59
C VAL A 512 -14.37 -27.09 20.23
N LEU A 513 -13.95 -26.11 19.45
CA LEU A 513 -13.13 -24.98 19.85
C LEU A 513 -13.98 -23.70 19.81
N PHE A 514 -13.95 -22.91 20.85
CA PHE A 514 -14.69 -21.64 20.93
C PHE A 514 -13.77 -20.47 20.60
N SER A 515 -14.13 -19.73 19.57
CA SER A 515 -13.52 -18.44 19.28
C SER A 515 -14.22 -17.34 20.06
N THR A 516 -13.47 -16.65 20.91
CA THR A 516 -14.02 -15.67 21.88
C THR A 516 -13.28 -14.33 21.81
N GLU A 517 -13.72 -13.35 22.55
CA GLU A 517 -13.00 -12.06 22.70
C GLU A 517 -11.68 -12.23 23.48
N GLY A 518 -11.53 -13.29 24.27
CA GLY A 518 -10.31 -13.61 25.01
C GLY A 518 -9.37 -14.60 24.28
N GLY A 519 -9.70 -14.97 23.06
CA GLY A 519 -8.96 -15.98 22.28
C GLY A 519 -9.71 -17.29 22.15
N PHE A 520 -8.94 -18.41 22.02
CA PHE A 520 -9.48 -19.75 21.85
C PHE A 520 -9.70 -20.47 23.18
N TYR A 521 -10.87 -21.07 23.34
CA TYR A 521 -11.28 -21.81 24.53
C TYR A 521 -11.80 -23.19 24.15
N GLU A 522 -11.61 -24.16 25.04
CA GLU A 522 -12.27 -25.46 25.04
C GLU A 522 -13.23 -25.55 26.24
N PHE A 523 -14.26 -26.39 26.14
CA PHE A 523 -15.19 -26.57 27.25
C PHE A 523 -14.90 -27.90 27.98
N ASP A 524 -14.53 -27.79 29.26
CA ASP A 524 -14.34 -28.95 30.13
C ASP A 524 -15.69 -29.38 30.71
N ASN A 525 -16.30 -30.40 30.14
CA ASN A 525 -17.57 -30.96 30.58
C ASN A 525 -17.53 -31.48 32.04
N SER A 526 -16.38 -31.92 32.55
CA SER A 526 -16.25 -32.45 33.92
C SER A 526 -16.32 -31.34 34.97
N ARG A 527 -15.81 -30.15 34.64
CA ARG A 527 -15.82 -28.98 35.53
C ARG A 527 -16.95 -28.01 35.22
N ASN A 528 -17.65 -28.21 34.10
CA ASN A 528 -18.66 -27.32 33.56
C ASN A 528 -18.09 -25.91 33.35
N LEU A 529 -16.87 -25.82 32.79
CA LEU A 529 -16.10 -24.60 32.71
C LEU A 529 -15.37 -24.49 31.36
N ALA A 530 -15.40 -23.31 30.74
CA ALA A 530 -14.56 -23.00 29.59
C ALA A 530 -13.13 -22.70 30.05
N VAL A 531 -12.16 -23.28 29.36
CA VAL A 531 -10.73 -23.17 29.68
C VAL A 531 -9.99 -22.62 28.47
N PRO A 532 -9.11 -21.61 28.64
CA PRO A 532 -8.32 -21.10 27.53
C PRO A 532 -7.35 -22.17 26.99
N VAL A 533 -7.25 -22.27 25.68
CA VAL A 533 -6.28 -23.15 25.02
C VAL A 533 -4.94 -22.43 24.92
N ASP A 534 -4.17 -22.47 26.03
CA ASP A 534 -2.91 -21.74 26.16
C ASP A 534 -1.89 -22.05 25.08
N SER A 535 -1.82 -23.33 24.66
CA SER A 535 -0.90 -23.77 23.61
C SER A 535 -1.17 -23.10 22.26
N LEU A 536 -2.43 -22.78 22.00
CA LEU A 536 -2.85 -22.08 20.79
C LEU A 536 -2.76 -20.56 20.97
N ASN A 537 -3.25 -20.02 22.11
CA ASN A 537 -3.28 -18.58 22.36
C ASN A 537 -1.87 -17.96 22.45
N ARG A 538 -0.88 -18.71 22.96
CA ARG A 538 0.54 -18.25 23.01
C ARG A 538 1.22 -18.14 21.63
N ARG A 539 0.62 -18.67 20.56
CA ARG A 539 1.15 -18.52 19.21
C ARG A 539 1.02 -17.08 18.68
N PHE A 540 0.17 -16.27 19.30
CA PHE A 540 -0.10 -14.88 18.91
C PHE A 540 0.64 -13.89 19.81
N ASN A 541 1.15 -12.82 19.22
CA ASN A 541 1.67 -11.65 19.95
C ASN A 541 0.58 -10.60 20.24
N PHE A 542 -0.68 -10.95 19.99
CA PHE A 542 -1.90 -10.17 20.25
C PHE A 542 -3.03 -11.12 20.69
N THR A 543 -4.10 -10.61 21.25
CA THR A 543 -5.29 -11.44 21.58
C THR A 543 -6.02 -11.81 20.28
N PRO A 544 -6.20 -13.13 19.97
CA PRO A 544 -6.87 -13.57 18.74
C PRO A 544 -8.41 -13.48 18.90
N VAL A 545 -8.94 -12.26 18.95
CA VAL A 545 -10.36 -11.97 19.20
C VAL A 545 -11.25 -12.52 18.10
N ALA A 546 -12.24 -13.36 18.46
CA ALA A 546 -13.25 -13.95 17.56
C ALA A 546 -12.68 -14.54 16.27
N MET A 547 -11.46 -15.11 16.34
CA MET A 547 -10.72 -15.61 15.20
C MET A 547 -11.09 -17.09 14.94
N ARG A 548 -11.47 -17.40 13.69
CA ARG A 548 -11.69 -18.78 13.25
C ARG A 548 -10.38 -19.43 12.86
N LEU A 549 -10.23 -20.71 13.20
CA LEU A 549 -9.10 -21.56 12.82
C LEU A 549 -9.53 -22.55 11.73
N PHE A 550 -8.74 -22.60 10.65
CA PHE A 550 -8.89 -23.53 9.55
C PHE A 550 -7.58 -24.31 9.41
N PRO A 551 -7.48 -25.53 9.93
CA PRO A 551 -6.32 -26.41 9.66
C PRO A 551 -6.23 -26.72 8.18
N LEU A 552 -5.01 -26.67 7.63
CA LEU A 552 -4.75 -26.96 6.23
C LEU A 552 -4.17 -28.38 6.08
N PRO A 553 -4.41 -29.07 4.97
CA PRO A 553 -3.93 -30.45 4.75
C PRO A 553 -2.42 -30.61 4.75
N ASP A 554 -1.67 -29.51 4.51
CA ASP A 554 -0.20 -29.46 4.54
C ASP A 554 0.39 -29.27 5.94
N GLY A 555 -0.46 -29.20 6.97
CA GLY A 555 -0.07 -29.05 8.38
C GLY A 555 0.09 -27.58 8.83
N ASP A 556 -0.25 -26.64 7.98
CA ASP A 556 -0.35 -25.24 8.32
C ASP A 556 -1.71 -24.91 8.96
N ASP A 557 -1.81 -23.77 9.59
CA ASP A 557 -3.04 -23.24 10.16
C ASP A 557 -3.39 -21.89 9.51
N PHE A 558 -4.62 -21.75 9.03
CA PHE A 558 -5.11 -20.43 8.59
C PHE A 558 -6.09 -19.88 9.62
N TYR A 559 -5.84 -18.66 10.03
CA TYR A 559 -6.65 -17.92 10.99
C TYR A 559 -7.37 -16.75 10.32
N SER A 560 -8.66 -16.61 10.56
CA SER A 560 -9.45 -15.52 9.97
C SER A 560 -10.42 -14.91 10.97
N SER A 561 -10.43 -13.58 11.03
CA SER A 561 -11.47 -12.78 11.67
C SER A 561 -11.88 -11.63 10.75
N GLY A 562 -12.87 -10.83 11.14
CA GLY A 562 -13.28 -9.65 10.37
C GLY A 562 -12.20 -8.57 10.25
N THR A 563 -11.16 -8.60 11.09
CA THR A 563 -10.13 -7.56 11.15
C THR A 563 -8.71 -8.06 10.92
N VAL A 564 -8.46 -9.34 11.11
CA VAL A 564 -7.12 -9.94 11.00
C VAL A 564 -7.20 -11.28 10.30
N GLN A 565 -6.23 -11.55 9.43
CA GLN A 565 -5.95 -12.88 8.90
C GLN A 565 -4.50 -13.23 9.18
N ALA A 566 -4.22 -14.51 9.39
CA ALA A 566 -2.88 -15.00 9.64
C ALA A 566 -2.68 -16.42 9.10
N LEU A 567 -1.48 -16.69 8.61
CA LEU A 567 -1.00 -18.01 8.28
C LEU A 567 -0.02 -18.46 9.35
N GLY A 568 -0.32 -19.57 10.04
CA GLY A 568 0.57 -20.25 10.97
C GLY A 568 1.25 -21.41 10.27
N TYR A 569 2.57 -21.50 10.34
CA TYR A 569 3.34 -22.57 9.69
C TYR A 569 4.64 -22.84 10.44
N ARG A 570 5.27 -23.99 10.18
CA ARG A 570 6.61 -24.25 10.67
C ARG A 570 7.64 -23.88 9.62
N ASP A 571 8.67 -23.10 10.05
CA ASP A 571 9.78 -22.75 9.18
C ASP A 571 10.76 -23.93 9.00
N ASN A 572 11.80 -23.72 8.20
CA ASN A 572 12.80 -24.74 7.92
C ASN A 572 13.59 -25.21 9.15
N ALA A 573 13.59 -24.45 10.24
CA ALA A 573 14.19 -24.79 11.53
C ALA A 573 13.21 -25.57 12.43
N GLY A 574 11.94 -25.70 12.03
CA GLY A 574 10.87 -26.31 12.79
C GLY A 574 10.15 -25.38 13.76
N ASP A 575 10.55 -24.11 13.81
CA ASP A 575 9.93 -23.10 14.65
C ASP A 575 8.58 -22.67 14.09
N TYR A 576 7.58 -22.52 14.98
CA TYR A 576 6.28 -22.03 14.58
C TYR A 576 6.34 -20.52 14.28
N ARG A 577 5.90 -20.15 13.06
CA ARG A 577 5.79 -18.78 12.58
C ARG A 577 4.32 -18.42 12.39
N LEU A 578 3.99 -17.17 12.66
CA LEU A 578 2.67 -16.62 12.40
C LEU A 578 2.84 -15.37 11.51
N ASP A 579 2.42 -15.48 10.26
CA ASP A 579 2.37 -14.37 9.33
C ASP A 579 0.97 -13.74 9.32
N SER A 580 0.74 -12.80 10.24
CA SER A 580 -0.51 -12.04 10.33
C SER A 580 -0.48 -10.72 9.55
N LEU A 581 0.69 -10.33 9.06
CA LEU A 581 0.93 -8.97 8.57
C LEU A 581 0.71 -8.86 7.07
N SER A 582 1.16 -9.86 6.32
CA SER A 582 1.05 -9.87 4.86
C SER A 582 -0.38 -9.96 4.34
N ILE A 583 -1.32 -10.39 5.19
CA ILE A 583 -2.74 -10.55 4.85
C ILE A 583 -3.68 -9.65 5.67
N ARG A 584 -3.13 -8.82 6.57
CA ARG A 584 -3.93 -7.92 7.43
C ARG A 584 -4.78 -6.92 6.65
N TYR A 585 -4.26 -6.38 5.58
CA TYR A 585 -4.99 -5.46 4.70
C TYR A 585 -6.24 -6.09 4.09
N MET A 586 -6.19 -7.38 3.81
CA MET A 586 -7.26 -8.11 3.12
C MET A 586 -8.40 -8.51 4.06
N ALA A 587 -8.14 -8.51 5.37
CA ALA A 587 -9.16 -8.80 6.37
C ALA A 587 -10.33 -7.80 6.31
N SER A 588 -10.06 -6.52 5.97
CA SER A 588 -11.11 -5.48 5.84
C SER A 588 -12.11 -5.73 4.70
N ARG A 589 -11.79 -6.65 3.76
CA ARG A 589 -12.67 -7.04 2.65
C ARG A 589 -13.41 -8.35 2.89
N ARG A 590 -13.38 -8.89 4.11
CA ARG A 590 -14.05 -10.15 4.45
C ARG A 590 -15.47 -9.90 4.96
N PRO A 591 -16.49 -10.60 4.46
CA PRO A 591 -17.84 -10.51 5.00
C PRO A 591 -17.86 -11.03 6.42
N LEU A 592 -18.15 -10.14 7.37
CA LEU A 592 -18.15 -10.44 8.82
C LEU A 592 -19.11 -11.57 9.16
N GLY A 593 -18.60 -12.56 9.90
CA GLY A 593 -19.37 -13.70 10.36
C GLY A 593 -19.73 -14.71 9.27
N PHE A 594 -19.16 -14.56 8.06
CA PHE A 594 -19.24 -15.51 6.96
C PHE A 594 -17.85 -15.94 6.48
N GLU A 595 -16.88 -15.93 7.40
CA GLU A 595 -15.53 -16.37 7.08
C GLU A 595 -15.57 -17.80 6.56
N ASN A 596 -15.14 -17.98 5.32
CA ASN A 596 -15.06 -19.24 4.62
C ASN A 596 -13.68 -19.40 3.99
N LEU A 597 -13.14 -20.60 4.10
CA LEU A 597 -11.87 -20.95 3.50
C LEU A 597 -11.99 -22.35 2.88
N LEU A 598 -11.50 -22.49 1.67
CA LEU A 598 -11.41 -23.74 0.96
C LEU A 598 -9.96 -23.98 0.54
N TYR A 599 -9.36 -25.05 1.02
CA TYR A 599 -8.07 -25.49 0.49
C TYR A 599 -8.27 -26.04 -0.93
N LEU A 600 -7.50 -25.48 -1.86
CA LEU A 600 -7.39 -25.97 -3.22
C LEU A 600 -6.25 -26.99 -3.31
N GLU A 601 -5.37 -26.91 -4.27
CA GLU A 601 -4.19 -27.76 -4.40
C GLU A 601 -2.93 -26.88 -4.38
N ASP A 602 -1.77 -27.45 -4.17
CA ASP A 602 -0.46 -26.79 -4.26
C ASP A 602 -0.30 -25.55 -3.35
N GLY A 603 -0.81 -25.64 -2.12
CA GLY A 603 -0.70 -24.56 -1.15
C GLY A 603 -1.53 -23.32 -1.53
N LYS A 604 -2.57 -23.48 -2.34
CA LYS A 604 -3.52 -22.42 -2.65
C LYS A 604 -4.77 -22.57 -1.78
N VAL A 605 -5.21 -21.48 -1.18
CA VAL A 605 -6.46 -21.40 -0.43
C VAL A 605 -7.38 -20.36 -1.07
N LEU A 606 -8.65 -20.72 -1.21
CA LEU A 606 -9.70 -19.80 -1.64
C LEU A 606 -10.36 -19.22 -0.41
N VAL A 607 -10.47 -17.91 -0.36
CA VAL A 607 -11.15 -17.17 0.71
C VAL A 607 -12.22 -16.28 0.11
N ASN A 608 -13.30 -16.09 0.82
CA ASN A 608 -14.39 -15.23 0.39
C ASN A 608 -14.10 -13.75 0.69
N THR A 609 -14.63 -12.87 -0.16
CA THR A 609 -14.50 -11.41 -0.05
C THR A 609 -15.85 -10.72 -0.26
N GLU A 610 -15.93 -9.43 0.07
CA GLU A 610 -17.10 -8.60 -0.23
C GLU A 610 -17.37 -8.45 -1.75
N ASP A 611 -16.31 -8.62 -2.58
CA ASP A 611 -16.38 -8.52 -4.03
C ASP A 611 -16.30 -9.89 -4.74
N GLY A 612 -16.48 -11.00 -4.00
CA GLY A 612 -16.43 -12.36 -4.51
C GLY A 612 -15.48 -13.27 -3.76
N PHE A 613 -14.39 -13.68 -4.39
CA PHE A 613 -13.41 -14.60 -3.81
C PHE A 613 -11.97 -14.20 -4.20
N SER A 614 -11.03 -14.56 -3.33
CA SER A 614 -9.60 -14.42 -3.61
C SER A 614 -8.88 -15.74 -3.40
N VAL A 615 -7.88 -16.00 -4.23
CA VAL A 615 -6.94 -17.12 -4.08
C VAL A 615 -5.69 -16.61 -3.37
N ILE A 616 -5.31 -17.23 -2.27
CA ILE A 616 -4.07 -16.97 -1.54
C ILE A 616 -3.09 -18.11 -1.78
N ASN A 617 -1.88 -17.78 -2.24
CA ASN A 617 -0.78 -18.75 -2.38
C ASN A 617 0.04 -18.74 -1.09
N THR A 618 -0.14 -19.78 -0.24
CA THR A 618 0.56 -19.89 1.05
C THR A 618 2.07 -20.10 0.88
N ALA A 619 2.51 -20.77 -0.19
CA ALA A 619 3.92 -20.95 -0.47
C ALA A 619 4.63 -19.63 -0.78
N MET A 620 3.97 -18.68 -1.46
CA MET A 620 4.51 -17.32 -1.68
C MET A 620 4.63 -16.56 -0.36
N LEU A 621 3.68 -16.71 0.57
CA LEU A 621 3.77 -16.10 1.90
C LEU A 621 4.97 -16.64 2.69
N LYS A 622 5.12 -17.97 2.77
CA LYS A 622 6.22 -18.64 3.51
C LYS A 622 7.61 -18.31 2.98
N ASN A 623 7.76 -18.18 1.67
CA ASN A 623 9.04 -17.93 0.99
C ASN A 623 9.37 -16.45 0.80
N ARG A 624 8.56 -15.56 1.35
CA ARG A 624 8.75 -14.14 1.21
C ARG A 624 10.04 -13.69 1.88
N LYS A 625 10.91 -13.05 1.11
CA LYS A 625 12.10 -12.39 1.67
C LYS A 625 11.70 -11.07 2.33
N PRO A 626 12.29 -10.71 3.48
CA PRO A 626 12.09 -9.40 4.05
C PRO A 626 12.55 -8.34 3.05
N GLU A 627 11.66 -7.47 2.67
CA GLU A 627 11.99 -6.34 1.81
C GLU A 627 12.16 -5.11 2.68
N VAL A 628 13.30 -4.44 2.57
CA VAL A 628 13.55 -3.21 3.30
C VAL A 628 13.23 -2.03 2.40
N THR A 629 12.21 -1.26 2.76
CA THR A 629 11.89 0.01 2.12
C THR A 629 12.15 1.13 3.11
N PRO A 630 13.05 2.08 2.81
CA PRO A 630 13.34 3.17 3.73
C PRO A 630 12.16 4.13 3.87
N LEU A 631 11.92 4.58 5.09
CA LEU A 631 11.06 5.71 5.37
C LEU A 631 11.84 7.00 5.18
N ILE A 632 11.38 7.87 4.32
CA ILE A 632 12.03 9.16 4.04
C ILE A 632 11.09 10.34 4.32
N ILE A 633 11.65 11.43 4.84
CA ILE A 633 10.97 12.73 4.88
C ILE A 633 11.14 13.36 3.51
N ARG A 634 10.07 13.33 2.74
CA ARG A 634 10.07 13.65 1.31
C ARG A 634 10.12 15.15 1.04
N ARG A 635 9.35 15.94 1.82
CA ARG A 635 9.21 17.37 1.59
C ARG A 635 8.84 18.09 2.87
N VAL A 636 9.40 19.31 3.02
CA VAL A 636 8.96 20.24 4.05
C VAL A 636 8.54 21.56 3.36
N ARG A 637 7.33 22.00 3.65
CA ARG A 637 6.78 23.27 3.15
C ARG A 637 6.51 24.22 4.30
N VAL A 638 6.85 25.48 4.09
CA VAL A 638 6.43 26.61 4.94
C VAL A 638 5.10 27.12 4.42
N ILE A 639 4.14 27.27 5.31
CA ILE A 639 2.82 27.86 5.00
C ILE A 639 2.77 29.27 5.57
N LYS A 640 2.71 30.27 4.70
CA LYS A 640 2.69 31.69 5.10
C LYS A 640 1.66 32.45 4.27
N GLY A 641 0.66 33.06 4.94
CA GLY A 641 -0.36 33.85 4.26
C GLY A 641 -1.13 33.11 3.15
N GLY A 642 -1.36 31.81 3.32
CA GLY A 642 -2.04 30.96 2.33
C GLY A 642 -1.16 30.52 1.16
N LYS A 643 0.13 30.88 1.15
CA LYS A 643 1.11 30.39 0.17
C LYS A 643 1.97 29.32 0.80
N GLU A 644 2.21 28.24 0.05
CA GLU A 644 3.14 27.19 0.40
C GLU A 644 4.48 27.40 -0.32
N THR A 645 5.57 27.34 0.43
CA THR A 645 6.93 27.43 -0.13
C THR A 645 7.72 26.20 0.32
N THR A 646 8.27 25.46 -0.62
CA THR A 646 9.12 24.30 -0.32
C THR A 646 10.47 24.77 0.21
N VAL A 647 10.87 24.26 1.38
CA VAL A 647 12.16 24.57 2.03
C VAL A 647 13.07 23.34 2.09
N LEU A 648 12.50 22.16 1.85
CA LEU A 648 13.19 20.91 1.69
C LEU A 648 12.48 20.06 0.62
N GLU A 649 13.22 19.55 -0.35
CA GLU A 649 12.77 18.52 -1.30
C GLU A 649 13.80 17.40 -1.30
N ASN A 650 13.48 16.29 -0.64
CA ASN A 650 14.35 15.13 -0.57
C ASN A 650 13.79 14.02 -1.47
N THR A 651 14.62 13.48 -2.35
CA THR A 651 14.19 12.45 -3.29
C THR A 651 14.60 11.05 -2.85
N PHE A 652 15.80 10.88 -2.24
CA PHE A 652 16.39 9.54 -2.08
C PHE A 652 17.12 9.29 -0.76
N SER A 653 17.38 10.28 0.08
CA SER A 653 18.21 10.10 1.28
C SER A 653 17.38 9.95 2.55
N LYS A 654 17.80 9.00 3.41
CA LYS A 654 17.27 8.90 4.78
C LYS A 654 17.84 10.00 5.67
N GLU A 655 19.08 10.43 5.41
CA GLU A 655 19.73 11.53 6.12
C GLU A 655 19.47 12.84 5.38
N THR A 656 18.82 13.76 6.06
CA THR A 656 18.38 15.03 5.48
C THR A 656 18.60 16.17 6.47
N GLU A 657 19.08 17.31 5.98
CA GLU A 657 19.24 18.51 6.78
C GLU A 657 18.28 19.60 6.33
N LEU A 658 17.63 20.24 7.26
CA LEU A 658 16.81 21.42 7.02
C LEU A 658 17.59 22.67 7.41
N ARG A 659 17.58 23.69 6.54
CA ARG A 659 18.12 25.01 6.91
C ARG A 659 17.40 25.58 8.13
N ALA A 660 18.08 26.37 8.95
CA ALA A 660 17.43 27.10 10.02
C ALA A 660 16.38 28.07 9.48
N LEU A 661 15.13 27.94 9.94
CA LEU A 661 13.97 28.70 9.50
C LEU A 661 13.91 30.08 10.16
N ASN A 662 13.33 31.05 9.48
CA ASN A 662 13.11 32.36 10.04
C ASN A 662 11.93 32.35 11.03
N PRO A 663 11.81 33.32 11.95
CA PRO A 663 10.77 33.36 12.96
C PRO A 663 9.34 33.30 12.43
N ASP A 664 9.12 33.79 11.21
CA ASP A 664 7.83 33.80 10.51
C ASP A 664 7.57 32.60 9.63
N GLU A 665 8.52 31.65 9.58
CA GLU A 665 8.45 30.37 8.87
C GLU A 665 8.11 29.23 9.85
N ASN A 666 7.24 29.44 10.81
CA ASN A 666 6.95 28.51 11.91
C ASN A 666 5.68 27.68 11.74
N THR A 667 5.06 27.73 10.58
CA THR A 667 3.94 26.84 10.20
C THR A 667 4.42 25.96 9.07
N LEU A 668 4.50 24.64 9.37
CA LEU A 668 5.19 23.67 8.53
C LEU A 668 4.27 22.53 8.15
N ARG A 669 4.38 22.07 6.91
CA ARG A 669 3.83 20.80 6.45
C ARG A 669 4.98 19.85 6.13
N PHE A 670 5.00 18.72 6.80
CA PHE A 670 5.91 17.61 6.53
C PHE A 670 5.20 16.59 5.65
N THR A 671 5.83 16.17 4.57
CA THR A 671 5.40 15.04 3.75
C THR A 671 6.48 13.95 3.86
N PHE A 672 6.08 12.76 4.18
CA PHE A 672 6.96 11.62 4.37
C PHE A 672 6.40 10.40 3.65
N ARG A 673 7.27 9.45 3.30
CA ARG A 673 6.87 8.30 2.51
C ARG A 673 7.74 7.07 2.80
N MET A 674 7.10 5.93 2.95
CA MET A 674 7.67 4.62 2.74
C MET A 674 7.05 4.08 1.44
N VAL A 675 7.85 3.82 0.42
CA VAL A 675 7.33 3.49 -0.92
C VAL A 675 6.76 2.08 -0.96
N GLU A 676 5.47 1.96 -1.24
CA GLU A 676 4.78 0.68 -1.43
C GLU A 676 3.75 0.81 -2.55
N TYR A 677 3.99 0.10 -3.66
CA TYR A 677 3.13 0.16 -4.84
C TYR A 677 1.99 -0.85 -4.82
N ARG A 678 2.16 -1.96 -4.10
CA ARG A 678 1.16 -3.01 -4.02
C ARG A 678 -0.10 -2.55 -3.32
N GLN A 679 0.05 -1.78 -2.24
CA GLN A 679 -1.05 -1.32 -1.41
C GLN A 679 -0.67 -0.05 -0.64
N GLU A 680 -1.03 1.10 -1.18
CA GLU A 680 -0.75 2.41 -0.56
C GLU A 680 -1.30 2.56 0.86
N GLN A 681 -2.52 2.05 1.10
CA GLN A 681 -3.19 2.15 2.41
C GLN A 681 -2.63 1.18 3.46
N ALA A 682 -1.70 0.31 3.08
CA ALA A 682 -1.05 -0.61 4.00
C ALA A 682 0.04 0.03 4.86
N ILE A 683 0.45 1.26 4.56
CA ILE A 683 1.43 1.99 5.36
C ILE A 683 0.71 2.83 6.41
N ILE A 684 1.07 2.58 7.67
CA ILE A 684 0.52 3.30 8.81
C ILE A 684 1.64 4.16 9.40
N TYR A 685 1.36 5.44 9.57
CA TYR A 685 2.32 6.42 10.08
C TYR A 685 1.92 6.94 11.44
N SER A 686 2.91 7.25 12.29
CA SER A 686 2.75 8.04 13.51
C SER A 686 3.86 9.08 13.57
N CYS A 687 3.51 10.29 13.98
CA CYS A 687 4.42 11.45 14.00
C CYS A 687 4.56 11.98 15.42
N LEU A 688 5.71 12.54 15.72
CA LEU A 688 6.04 13.22 16.96
C LEU A 688 6.94 14.42 16.66
N MET A 689 6.59 15.60 17.18
CA MET A 689 7.48 16.76 17.22
C MET A 689 8.01 16.93 18.63
N GLU A 690 9.27 16.53 18.87
CA GLU A 690 9.89 16.70 20.17
C GLU A 690 9.98 18.18 20.56
N GLY A 691 9.61 18.48 21.78
CA GLY A 691 9.51 19.84 22.28
C GLY A 691 8.19 20.57 21.95
N TYR A 692 7.22 19.85 21.31
CA TYR A 692 5.90 20.40 21.03
C TYR A 692 4.78 19.39 21.34
N ASP A 693 4.87 18.16 20.84
CA ASP A 693 3.90 17.10 21.12
C ASP A 693 4.23 16.41 22.45
N SER A 694 3.20 16.01 23.19
CA SER A 694 3.35 15.23 24.45
C SER A 694 3.57 13.74 24.19
N ASP A 695 3.11 13.22 23.06
CA ASP A 695 3.19 11.80 22.67
C ASP A 695 3.03 11.65 21.16
N TRP A 696 3.30 10.44 20.66
CA TRP A 696 3.09 10.09 19.26
C TRP A 696 1.64 10.29 18.84
N SER A 697 1.44 10.79 17.62
CA SER A 697 0.10 10.86 17.03
C SER A 697 -0.51 9.45 16.91
N LEU A 698 -1.85 9.38 16.93
CA LEU A 698 -2.54 8.13 16.63
C LEU A 698 -2.12 7.61 15.27
N PRO A 699 -1.94 6.27 15.13
CA PRO A 699 -1.59 5.66 13.86
C PRO A 699 -2.62 5.97 12.79
N GLY A 700 -2.16 6.38 11.60
CA GLY A 700 -3.03 6.73 10.47
C GLY A 700 -2.34 6.53 9.13
N VAL A 701 -3.12 6.54 8.04
CA VAL A 701 -2.63 6.36 6.67
C VAL A 701 -2.14 7.65 6.01
N SER A 702 -2.33 8.80 6.66
CA SER A 702 -1.89 10.10 6.13
C SER A 702 -0.37 10.17 6.08
N CYS A 703 0.17 10.47 4.92
CA CYS A 703 1.60 10.66 4.66
C CYS A 703 2.05 12.11 4.82
N SER A 704 1.22 12.96 5.43
CA SER A 704 1.55 14.35 5.73
C SER A 704 1.07 14.76 7.11
N LYS A 705 1.82 15.68 7.74
CA LYS A 705 1.53 16.25 9.06
C LYS A 705 1.78 17.74 9.05
N ASP A 706 0.78 18.49 9.50
CA ASP A 706 0.88 19.93 9.63
C ASP A 706 1.15 20.30 11.09
N TYR A 707 2.11 21.23 11.29
CA TYR A 707 2.37 21.89 12.56
C TYR A 707 2.21 23.39 12.41
N THR A 708 1.33 23.99 13.20
CA THR A 708 1.02 25.42 13.13
C THR A 708 1.65 26.16 14.29
N LYS A 709 2.35 27.29 13.99
CA LYS A 709 2.96 28.18 14.99
C LYS A 709 3.87 27.43 15.98
N LEU A 710 4.81 26.65 15.46
CA LEU A 710 5.84 26.04 16.29
C LEU A 710 6.59 27.11 17.11
N PRO A 711 6.94 26.84 18.37
CA PRO A 711 7.76 27.72 19.17
C PRO A 711 9.13 27.96 18.54
N TYR A 712 9.78 29.05 18.93
CA TYR A 712 11.17 29.30 18.56
C TYR A 712 12.11 28.36 19.30
N GLY A 713 13.15 27.90 18.62
CA GLY A 713 14.14 27.02 19.20
C GLY A 713 14.41 25.78 18.33
N HIS A 714 14.95 24.75 18.96
CA HIS A 714 15.28 23.49 18.34
C HIS A 714 14.20 22.45 18.65
N HIS A 715 13.71 21.81 17.60
CA HIS A 715 12.72 20.73 17.64
C HIS A 715 13.24 19.57 16.81
N ILE A 716 12.77 18.35 17.07
CA ILE A 716 13.06 17.19 16.23
C ILE A 716 11.74 16.59 15.76
N PHE A 717 11.50 16.65 14.45
CA PHE A 717 10.38 15.94 13.84
C PHE A 717 10.74 14.48 13.66
N ARG A 718 10.00 13.58 14.30
CA ARG A 718 10.11 12.13 14.13
C ARG A 718 8.89 11.57 13.45
N VAL A 719 9.11 10.64 12.56
CA VAL A 719 8.04 9.86 11.94
C VAL A 719 8.45 8.39 11.93
N ARG A 720 7.53 7.54 12.32
CA ARG A 720 7.64 6.10 12.20
C ARG A 720 6.56 5.58 11.26
N ALA A 721 6.93 4.59 10.46
CA ALA A 721 6.02 3.91 9.55
C ALA A 721 6.02 2.42 9.83
N TYR A 722 4.86 1.82 9.66
CA TYR A 722 4.66 0.39 9.70
C TYR A 722 4.00 -0.06 8.39
N ASN A 723 4.68 -0.92 7.64
CA ASN A 723 4.14 -1.50 6.42
C ASN A 723 3.42 -2.81 6.75
N ALA A 724 2.09 -2.81 6.68
CA ALA A 724 1.28 -3.98 6.96
C ALA A 724 1.44 -5.12 5.93
N VAL A 725 1.94 -4.83 4.73
CA VAL A 725 2.22 -5.85 3.70
C VAL A 725 3.51 -6.60 4.01
N THR A 726 4.58 -5.89 4.39
CA THR A 726 5.89 -6.48 4.62
C THR A 726 6.19 -6.80 6.07
N GLY A 727 5.41 -6.24 7.01
CA GLY A 727 5.71 -6.29 8.44
C GLY A 727 6.86 -5.40 8.88
N GLN A 728 7.40 -4.61 7.98
CA GLN A 728 8.53 -3.74 8.25
C GLN A 728 8.11 -2.51 9.03
N SER A 729 8.89 -2.18 10.06
CA SER A 729 8.84 -0.87 10.73
C SER A 729 10.11 -0.11 10.43
N ASP A 730 9.99 1.18 10.20
CA ASP A 730 11.13 2.08 10.06
C ASP A 730 10.80 3.43 10.71
N GLU A 731 11.83 4.14 11.15
CA GLU A 731 11.76 5.46 11.77
C GLU A 731 12.82 6.38 11.18
N THR A 732 12.43 7.64 10.98
CA THR A 732 13.36 8.71 10.56
C THR A 732 13.07 9.99 11.33
N ALA A 733 14.09 10.85 11.45
CA ALA A 733 14.01 12.11 12.16
C ALA A 733 14.60 13.24 11.34
N LEU A 734 14.15 14.47 11.62
CA LEU A 734 14.62 15.69 10.99
C LEU A 734 14.74 16.80 12.04
N ASP A 735 15.91 17.42 12.13
CA ASP A 735 16.13 18.58 12.98
C ASP A 735 15.43 19.81 12.39
N VAL A 736 14.66 20.51 13.22
CA VAL A 736 13.89 21.72 12.85
C VAL A 736 14.30 22.84 13.78
N ILE A 737 15.04 23.81 13.24
CA ILE A 737 15.52 24.98 13.99
C ILE A 737 14.73 26.20 13.52
N ILE A 738 13.97 26.81 14.44
CA ILE A 738 13.26 28.08 14.20
C ILE A 738 13.99 29.17 14.96
N LYS A 739 14.56 30.15 14.22
CA LYS A 739 15.34 31.24 14.80
C LYS A 739 14.45 32.11 15.69
N HIS A 740 15.05 32.61 16.79
CA HIS A 740 14.39 33.61 17.58
C HIS A 740 14.29 34.95 16.81
N PRO A 741 13.19 35.71 16.95
CA PRO A 741 13.12 37.08 16.43
C PRO A 741 14.24 37.91 17.03
N TRP A 742 14.72 38.91 16.28
CA TRP A 742 15.84 39.75 16.71
C TRP A 742 15.65 40.38 18.10
N TYR A 743 14.40 40.67 18.47
CA TYR A 743 14.04 41.27 19.75
C TYR A 743 14.04 40.29 20.95
N LEU A 744 14.16 38.99 20.71
CA LEU A 744 14.30 37.92 21.72
C LEU A 744 15.71 37.32 21.73
N THR A 745 16.67 37.94 21.05
CA THR A 745 18.07 37.45 21.04
C THR A 745 18.84 37.99 22.26
N ASN A 746 19.89 37.32 22.65
CA ASN A 746 20.78 37.79 23.74
C ASN A 746 21.28 39.20 23.50
N TRP A 747 21.55 39.60 22.24
CA TRP A 747 21.95 40.94 21.88
C TRP A 747 20.86 41.96 22.12
N ALA A 748 19.61 41.64 21.87
CA ALA A 748 18.48 42.51 22.17
C ALA A 748 18.30 42.68 23.68
N TYR A 749 18.45 41.64 24.47
CA TYR A 749 18.43 41.78 25.95
C TYR A 749 19.57 42.65 26.47
N PHE A 750 20.77 42.51 25.89
CA PHE A 750 21.88 43.45 26.21
C PHE A 750 21.52 44.90 25.80
N LEU A 751 20.94 45.09 24.65
CA LEU A 751 20.48 46.41 24.18
C LEU A 751 19.39 46.98 25.13
N TYR A 752 18.41 46.17 25.53
CA TYR A 752 17.37 46.61 26.46
C TYR A 752 17.96 46.97 27.84
N ALA A 753 18.87 46.17 28.37
CA ALA A 753 19.58 46.49 29.60
C ALA A 753 20.39 47.77 29.47
N PHE A 754 21.10 47.95 28.35
CA PHE A 754 21.85 49.16 28.06
C PHE A 754 20.93 50.40 27.98
N LEU A 755 19.82 50.29 27.26
CA LEU A 755 18.83 51.38 27.17
C LEU A 755 18.19 51.71 28.51
N ALA A 756 17.91 50.69 29.34
CA ALA A 756 17.41 50.89 30.72
C ALA A 756 18.46 51.65 31.58
N ILE A 757 19.73 51.25 31.47
CA ILE A 757 20.81 51.96 32.18
C ILE A 757 20.92 53.42 31.67
N CYS A 758 20.89 53.64 30.34
CA CYS A 758 20.94 54.98 29.78
C CYS A 758 19.73 55.84 30.28
N LEU A 759 18.54 55.21 30.33
CA LEU A 759 17.36 55.89 30.87
C LEU A 759 17.54 56.27 32.36
N LEU A 760 18.03 55.34 33.17
CA LEU A 760 18.34 55.62 34.58
C LEU A 760 19.37 56.73 34.76
N VAL A 761 20.44 56.74 33.95
CA VAL A 761 21.47 57.77 33.95
C VAL A 761 20.87 59.11 33.53
N ALA A 762 20.05 59.11 32.48
CA ALA A 762 19.32 60.37 32.02
C ALA A 762 18.40 60.90 33.12
N LEU A 763 17.61 60.04 33.75
CA LEU A 763 16.77 60.39 34.90
C LEU A 763 17.55 60.92 36.07
N TYR A 764 18.75 60.31 36.37
CA TYR A 764 19.65 60.83 37.38
C TYR A 764 20.14 62.24 37.04
N TYR A 765 20.56 62.51 35.81
CA TYR A 765 21.07 63.81 35.42
C TYR A 765 19.93 64.85 35.42
N ILE A 766 18.68 64.48 34.97
CA ILE A 766 17.52 65.33 35.07
C ILE A 766 17.20 65.67 36.52
N ALA A 767 17.15 64.67 37.40
CA ALA A 767 16.92 64.86 38.81
C ALA A 767 17.99 65.73 39.44
N ARG A 768 19.29 65.48 39.09
CA ARG A 768 20.42 66.29 39.55
C ARG A 768 20.35 67.73 39.06
N ALA A 769 19.96 67.96 37.80
CA ALA A 769 19.75 69.31 37.25
C ALA A 769 18.58 70.02 37.95
N ALA A 770 17.45 69.32 38.16
CA ALA A 770 16.31 69.85 38.93
C ALA A 770 16.67 70.19 40.36
N TYR A 771 17.47 69.33 41.00
CA TYR A 771 17.97 69.54 42.38
C TYR A 771 18.90 70.77 42.41
N ARG A 772 19.83 70.87 41.47
CA ARG A 772 20.70 72.09 41.36
C ARG A 772 19.93 73.35 41.11
N ARG A 773 18.89 73.31 40.21
CA ARG A 773 18.00 74.45 39.99
C ARG A 773 17.24 74.81 41.27
N ARG A 774 16.73 73.88 42.04
CA ARG A 774 16.10 74.12 43.32
C ARG A 774 17.03 74.72 44.34
N ILE A 775 18.30 74.19 44.44
CA ILE A 775 19.31 74.79 45.32
C ILE A 775 19.63 76.25 44.90
N ALA A 776 19.76 76.47 43.60
CA ALA A 776 20.02 77.81 43.09
C ALA A 776 18.83 78.80 43.32
N GLU A 777 17.57 78.27 43.22
CA GLU A 777 16.38 79.01 43.58
C GLU A 777 16.31 79.31 45.08
N VAL A 778 16.60 78.23 45.87
CA VAL A 778 16.58 78.40 47.34
C VAL A 778 17.71 79.33 47.80
N SER A 779 18.89 79.25 47.13
CA SER A 779 20.01 80.19 47.48
C SER A 779 19.60 81.62 47.10
N ARG A 780 18.99 81.86 45.92
CA ARG A 780 18.48 83.16 45.53
C ARG A 780 17.32 83.70 46.42
N ARG A 781 16.49 82.76 46.94
CA ARG A 781 15.45 83.18 47.91
C ARG A 781 16.10 83.50 49.28
N LYS A 782 17.04 82.69 49.71
CA LYS A 782 17.78 82.89 50.98
C LYS A 782 18.52 84.18 50.95
N GLU A 783 19.12 84.58 49.78
CA GLU A 783 19.77 85.93 49.66
C GLU A 783 18.77 87.09 49.72
N LYS A 784 17.54 86.90 49.19
CA LYS A 784 16.48 87.88 49.27
C LYS A 784 15.75 87.94 50.62
N GLU A 785 15.63 86.80 51.33
CA GLU A 785 14.92 86.72 52.63
C GLU A 785 15.89 86.97 53.81
N MET A 786 17.18 86.91 53.59
CA MET A 786 18.15 87.33 54.61
C MET A 786 18.30 88.84 54.77
N GLU A 787 17.72 89.62 53.85
CA GLU A 787 17.68 91.07 53.95
C GLU A 787 16.36 91.59 54.62
N GLU A 788 15.27 90.76 54.75
CA GLU A 788 14.00 91.33 55.32
C GLU A 788 13.48 90.62 56.56
N GLU A 789 13.97 89.45 56.97
CA GLU A 789 13.43 88.80 58.17
C GLU A 789 14.46 87.94 59.00
N GLN A 790 15.32 88.59 59.56
CA GLN A 790 16.25 88.00 60.54
C GLN A 790 15.59 87.74 61.89
N MET A 791 14.37 87.41 62.04
CA MET A 791 14.02 87.02 63.41
C MET A 791 12.58 86.52 63.68
N LYS A 792 11.78 86.04 62.79
CA LYS A 792 10.50 85.61 63.34
C LYS A 792 9.81 84.33 62.72
N ASN A 793 10.32 83.74 61.66
CA ASN A 793 9.57 82.66 61.03
C ASN A 793 10.32 81.31 60.83
N ASP A 794 11.44 81.13 61.46
CA ASP A 794 12.28 79.95 61.24
C ASP A 794 11.82 78.64 61.93
N LEU A 795 10.71 78.67 62.67
CA LEU A 795 10.20 77.48 63.35
C LEU A 795 8.88 76.91 62.80
N LEU A 796 8.10 77.70 62.06
CA LEU A 796 6.83 77.25 61.51
C LEU A 796 6.95 76.65 60.13
N HIS A 797 7.95 77.06 59.32
CA HIS A 797 8.12 76.46 57.97
C HIS A 797 8.80 75.12 57.91
N LYS A 798 9.60 74.79 58.88
CA LYS A 798 10.25 73.46 58.88
C LYS A 798 9.28 72.25 59.18
N ALA A 799 8.18 72.52 59.80
CA ALA A 799 7.20 71.44 60.15
C ALA A 799 6.29 71.13 58.93
N ASN A 800 5.97 72.15 58.07
CA ASN A 800 5.06 71.90 56.92
C ASN A 800 5.80 71.29 55.70
N ASP A 801 7.10 71.55 55.52
CA ASP A 801 7.88 71.01 54.43
C ASP A 801 8.21 69.51 54.63
N LEU A 802 8.36 69.09 55.89
CA LEU A 802 8.57 67.66 56.16
C LEU A 802 7.33 66.81 55.92
N ALA A 803 6.10 67.37 56.20
CA ALA A 803 4.84 66.70 55.97
C ALA A 803 4.51 66.54 54.49
N THR A 804 4.83 67.60 53.68
CA THR A 804 4.56 67.60 52.25
C THR A 804 5.54 66.68 51.47
N SER A 805 6.79 66.60 51.90
CA SER A 805 7.80 65.72 51.32
C SER A 805 7.46 64.24 51.58
N THR A 806 6.96 63.93 52.76
CA THR A 806 6.58 62.56 53.18
C THR A 806 5.33 62.10 52.39
N MET A 807 4.37 63.03 52.16
CA MET A 807 3.20 62.75 51.33
C MET A 807 3.52 62.48 49.85
N ASN A 808 4.50 63.22 49.29
CA ASN A 808 4.90 63.05 47.91
C ASN A 808 5.71 61.76 47.68
N LEU A 809 6.46 61.31 48.70
CA LEU A 809 7.18 60.03 48.66
C LEU A 809 6.21 58.84 48.77
N LEU A 810 5.14 58.96 49.54
CA LEU A 810 4.09 57.96 49.63
C LEU A 810 3.35 57.80 48.32
N ARG A 811 3.00 58.95 47.63
CA ARG A 811 2.28 58.94 46.35
C ARG A 811 3.13 58.37 45.22
N LYS A 812 4.45 58.64 45.20
CA LYS A 812 5.34 58.04 44.20
C LYS A 812 5.56 56.54 44.41
N ASN A 813 5.51 56.07 45.68
CA ASN A 813 5.57 54.65 45.97
C ASN A 813 4.28 53.93 45.55
N GLU A 814 3.10 54.58 45.68
CA GLU A 814 1.83 54.01 45.22
C GLU A 814 1.83 53.93 43.66
N GLU A 815 2.31 54.97 42.94
CA GLU A 815 2.41 54.95 41.50
C GLU A 815 3.40 53.85 40.99
N LEU A 816 4.49 53.59 41.71
CA LEU A 816 5.41 52.48 41.38
C LEU A 816 4.82 51.10 41.67
N MET A 817 4.01 50.98 42.71
CA MET A 817 3.32 49.71 43.02
C MET A 817 2.25 49.38 41.97
N ASP A 818 1.50 50.41 41.51
CA ASP A 818 0.50 50.23 40.44
C ASP A 818 1.13 49.83 39.11
N ILE A 819 2.28 50.38 38.76
CA ILE A 819 3.05 49.99 37.57
C ILE A 819 3.55 48.54 37.72
N GLN A 820 4.04 48.14 38.90
CA GLN A 820 4.51 46.80 39.17
C GLN A 820 3.34 45.76 39.13
N GLU A 821 2.15 46.15 39.63
CA GLU A 821 0.96 45.30 39.56
C GLU A 821 0.43 45.18 38.14
N GLY A 822 0.49 46.29 37.32
CA GLY A 822 0.16 46.28 35.91
C GLY A 822 1.10 45.36 35.10
N LEU A 823 2.39 45.40 35.33
CA LEU A 823 3.38 44.51 34.71
C LEU A 823 3.15 43.04 35.08
N ASN A 824 2.89 42.72 36.34
CA ASN A 824 2.61 41.38 36.80
C ASN A 824 1.28 40.82 36.24
N LYS A 825 0.32 41.71 35.99
CA LYS A 825 -0.98 41.33 35.39
C LYS A 825 -0.82 41.04 33.90
N THR A 826 0.01 41.80 33.20
CA THR A 826 0.32 41.63 31.78
C THR A 826 1.16 40.34 31.59
N GLU A 827 2.11 40.06 32.50
CA GLU A 827 2.90 38.82 32.47
C GLU A 827 2.02 37.57 32.71
N ARG A 828 1.04 37.63 33.60
CA ARG A 828 0.07 36.55 33.83
C ARG A 828 -0.86 36.33 32.64
N MET A 829 -1.30 37.43 31.93
CA MET A 829 -2.12 37.34 30.74
C MET A 829 -1.35 36.73 29.55
N LEU A 830 -0.08 37.05 29.39
CA LEU A 830 0.80 36.45 28.40
C LEU A 830 1.07 34.96 28.65
N ARG A 831 1.14 34.51 29.90
CA ARG A 831 1.27 33.09 30.26
C ARG A 831 0.00 32.30 29.99
N ASN A 832 -1.17 32.93 30.05
CA ASN A 832 -2.46 32.25 29.89
C ASN A 832 -3.06 32.33 28.48
N GLY A 833 -2.36 32.91 27.50
CA GLY A 833 -2.79 32.91 26.10
C GLY A 833 -3.92 33.92 25.77
N GLU A 834 -4.25 34.84 26.67
CA GLU A 834 -5.28 35.83 26.42
C GLU A 834 -4.66 37.12 25.82
N LYS A 835 -5.29 37.62 24.75
CA LYS A 835 -4.89 38.88 24.15
C LYS A 835 -5.18 40.06 25.08
N PRO A 836 -4.24 40.98 25.31
CA PRO A 836 -4.54 42.21 26.06
C PRO A 836 -5.48 43.12 25.27
N GLU A 837 -6.65 43.35 25.79
CA GLU A 837 -7.50 44.47 25.35
C GLU A 837 -6.88 45.80 25.82
N TYR A 838 -6.62 46.67 24.85
CA TYR A 838 -6.17 48.05 25.14
C TYR A 838 -7.28 48.80 25.89
N VAL A 839 -7.13 48.98 27.19
CA VAL A 839 -7.91 49.99 27.91
C VAL A 839 -7.05 51.28 27.95
N ILE A 840 -7.37 52.20 27.07
CA ILE A 840 -6.93 53.62 27.21
C ILE A 840 -7.85 54.28 28.25
N GLY A 841 -7.30 54.75 29.38
CA GLY A 841 -8.03 55.47 30.33
C GLY A 841 -7.15 56.12 31.40
N HIS A 842 -6.84 57.38 31.24
CA HIS A 842 -6.32 58.40 32.14
C HIS A 842 -4.96 58.22 32.79
#